data_096409e3dd65a1597978e3002ca5dd92
#
_entry.id   096409e3dd65a1597978e3002ca5dd92
#
_cell.length_a   1.000
_cell.length_b   1.000
_cell.length_c   1.000
_cell.angle_alpha   90.00
_cell.angle_beta   90.00
_cell.angle_gamma   90.00
#
_symmetry.space_group_name_H-M   'P 1'
#
loop_
_entity.id
_entity.type
_entity.pdbx_description
1 polymer ?
#
loop_
_entity_poly.entity_id
_entity_poly.type
_entity_poly.pdbx_seq_one_letter_code
_entity_poly.pdbx_strand_id
1 'polypeptide(L)'
;MPSPAMHPAPSDSSGATLAESPTSLRSEDRSAGTPKDARPSDLYDDLDAEEEAERAFADFGGDAPSTPPEPGATKPHVAPQFRKPSRQASRSSTGGGRPRANTGGSRWSERGFPELHCVDSAFDDAHRALSRVSRSSGEGQQRQEPEPQPQEQQPDPNKVIWDENDPENPQNWTHAKRWRITAICCFLTLAVTFASSAPSSSSAQLAEQFGVGLEVTALTTSLFLLGYCFGPLIWAPASELVGRRPTFLVSMGAFGFFQFGCGFGQNVWTVIICRFFAGTFASSPLTNCGGVVADIWGPIERGPAMSVFSASVFLGPVLGPIIGGFTTINESLRWRYVYLWIGIWAALAWLVIFFFLPETYHPKLLAQRAKRMRKEDPEKNSEKYGELEKADFSFKSIIVRTVARPAQMLVLEPILTATTIYLAVVYGLLYGLFSAFPIIWQELRGFNAGEGGLIFIGVGIGTTIGAVTNIIVQRHYRELVPLWHGHPPPEERLYGAMIAGPFLVIGMFYLGWTGNYPSIHWAVPAVATIFIGASFSLVFISFLSYLVEVYLMYSASALAANTIIRSAVAVAFPLFVRQQFAAMGVNWACSLYAFVGLAISPSPFLFYKYGAKIRERSRFAPALDLKIRDQVLQEQREKKERDNAV
;
A
#
# COMPACT_ATOMS: atom_id res chain seq x y z
N MET A 1 54.33 -38.85 24.04
CA MET A 1 55.65 -39.29 23.51
C MET A 1 55.41 -39.99 22.22
N PRO A 2 56.17 -39.74 21.11
CA PRO A 2 56.67 -38.43 20.67
C PRO A 2 56.28 -38.10 19.20
N SER A 3 56.31 -36.84 18.87
CA SER A 3 56.60 -36.33 17.51
C SER A 3 58.05 -36.55 17.16
N PRO A 4 58.53 -36.49 15.89
CA PRO A 4 58.91 -35.22 15.29
C PRO A 4 58.61 -35.13 13.79
N ALA A 5 58.37 -33.97 13.20
CA ALA A 5 59.21 -32.87 12.80
C ALA A 5 59.95 -33.06 11.46
N MET A 6 59.82 -32.12 10.61
CA MET A 6 60.74 -31.22 9.90
C MET A 6 60.61 -31.10 8.38
N HIS A 7 60.44 -29.88 7.98
CA HIS A 7 60.70 -29.16 6.74
C HIS A 7 62.04 -29.53 6.04
N PRO A 8 62.41 -29.06 4.79
CA PRO A 8 62.26 -27.68 4.30
C PRO A 8 61.97 -27.48 2.80
N ALA A 9 61.72 -26.26 2.43
CA ALA A 9 61.93 -25.68 1.09
C ALA A 9 63.44 -25.43 0.82
N PRO A 10 63.90 -25.12 -0.44
CA PRO A 10 63.97 -23.73 -0.90
C PRO A 10 63.84 -23.51 -2.43
N SER A 11 63.48 -22.27 -2.81
CA SER A 11 64.22 -21.24 -3.56
C SER A 11 64.66 -21.58 -5.03
N ASP A 12 64.57 -20.80 -6.00
CA ASP A 12 64.88 -19.47 -6.45
C ASP A 12 64.70 -19.49 -7.98
N SER A 13 64.45 -18.55 -8.76
CA SER A 13 64.88 -17.19 -8.95
C SER A 13 64.66 -16.79 -10.42
N SER A 14 64.45 -15.53 -10.59
CA SER A 14 64.86 -14.68 -11.74
C SER A 14 64.08 -14.85 -13.05
N GLY A 15 63.69 -13.82 -13.73
CA GLY A 15 64.00 -12.41 -13.70
C GLY A 15 63.57 -11.73 -15.00
N ALA A 16 63.35 -10.44 -14.89
CA ALA A 16 63.65 -9.39 -15.86
C ALA A 16 62.83 -9.30 -17.16
N THR A 17 62.09 -8.27 -17.35
CA THR A 17 62.29 -6.85 -17.74
C THR A 17 61.92 -6.52 -19.19
N LEU A 18 61.27 -5.35 -19.30
CA LEU A 18 61.26 -4.32 -20.38
C LEU A 18 60.26 -4.51 -21.52
N ALA A 19 59.28 -3.68 -21.59
CA ALA A 19 59.19 -2.31 -22.13
C ALA A 19 58.94 -2.28 -23.64
N GLU A 20 57.91 -1.61 -24.03
CA GLU A 20 57.79 -0.49 -24.96
C GLU A 20 56.50 -0.51 -25.78
N SER A 21 55.74 0.53 -25.65
CA SER A 21 54.83 1.09 -26.65
C SER A 21 55.66 1.94 -27.62
N PRO A 22 55.18 2.53 -28.73
CA PRO A 22 53.82 2.66 -29.27
C PRO A 22 53.75 2.52 -30.80
N THR A 23 52.59 2.55 -31.42
CA THR A 23 52.37 3.33 -32.66
C THR A 23 50.90 3.42 -33.07
N SER A 24 50.54 4.63 -33.36
CA SER A 24 49.38 5.18 -34.04
C SER A 24 49.04 4.51 -35.36
N LEU A 25 47.73 4.42 -35.69
CA LEU A 25 47.17 4.69 -37.03
C LEU A 25 45.65 4.91 -37.00
N ARG A 26 45.30 6.17 -37.27
CA ARG A 26 44.29 6.69 -38.20
C ARG A 26 42.86 6.16 -38.16
N SER A 27 42.01 7.04 -37.71
CA SER A 27 40.69 7.53 -38.22
C SER A 27 40.11 6.79 -39.44
N GLU A 28 38.92 6.24 -39.26
CA GLU A 28 37.86 6.32 -40.26
C GLU A 28 36.51 6.64 -39.57
N ASP A 29 35.94 7.75 -40.00
CA ASP A 29 34.60 8.23 -39.76
C ASP A 29 33.58 7.17 -40.17
N ARG A 30 32.68 6.80 -39.26
CA ARG A 30 31.28 6.46 -39.55
C ARG A 30 30.38 6.99 -38.45
N SER A 31 29.83 8.15 -38.71
CA SER A 31 28.66 8.69 -38.12
C SER A 31 27.49 7.69 -38.18
N ALA A 32 27.12 7.11 -37.03
CA ALA A 32 25.82 6.50 -36.83
C ALA A 32 25.09 7.39 -35.82
N GLY A 33 24.13 8.15 -36.33
CA GLY A 33 23.30 9.07 -35.53
C GLY A 33 22.55 8.35 -34.44
N THR A 34 22.65 8.88 -33.27
CA THR A 34 21.68 8.68 -32.19
C THR A 34 20.31 9.15 -32.66
N PRO A 35 19.24 8.37 -32.52
CA PRO A 35 17.89 8.89 -32.68
C PRO A 35 17.56 9.69 -31.40
N LYS A 36 17.82 10.98 -31.44
CA LYS A 36 17.03 11.95 -30.67
C LYS A 36 15.74 12.17 -31.44
N ASP A 37 14.65 12.29 -30.69
CA ASP A 37 13.29 12.63 -31.11
C ASP A 37 12.38 11.43 -31.40
N ALA A 38 12.01 10.71 -30.33
CA ALA A 38 10.67 10.16 -30.22
C ALA A 38 9.79 11.29 -29.64
N ARG A 39 8.95 11.88 -30.48
CA ARG A 39 8.01 12.94 -30.09
C ARG A 39 6.89 12.35 -29.23
N PRO A 40 6.30 13.12 -28.29
CA PRO A 40 5.17 12.69 -27.46
C PRO A 40 3.85 12.44 -28.24
N SER A 41 3.86 12.60 -29.57
CA SER A 41 2.68 12.44 -30.45
C SER A 41 2.28 10.99 -30.69
N ASP A 42 3.18 10.03 -30.50
CA ASP A 42 2.93 8.64 -30.91
C ASP A 42 2.16 7.81 -29.83
N LEU A 43 1.87 8.42 -28.67
CA LEU A 43 1.14 7.76 -27.57
C LEU A 43 -0.38 7.98 -27.62
N TYR A 44 -0.87 8.84 -28.55
CA TYR A 44 -2.29 9.23 -28.64
C TYR A 44 -2.98 8.70 -29.91
N ASP A 45 -2.27 8.06 -30.83
CA ASP A 45 -2.88 7.37 -31.97
C ASP A 45 -3.73 6.15 -31.56
N ASP A 46 -3.61 5.69 -30.28
CA ASP A 46 -4.42 4.60 -29.73
C ASP A 46 -5.89 4.99 -29.42
N LEU A 47 -6.23 6.29 -29.37
CA LEU A 47 -7.62 6.71 -29.16
C LEU A 47 -8.45 6.62 -30.45
N ASP A 48 -7.82 6.85 -31.59
CA ASP A 48 -8.48 6.65 -32.90
C ASP A 48 -8.61 5.15 -33.23
N ALA A 49 -7.70 4.31 -32.69
CA ALA A 49 -7.78 2.84 -32.78
C ALA A 49 -8.92 2.23 -31.93
N GLU A 50 -9.33 2.89 -30.83
CA GLU A 50 -10.51 2.44 -30.05
C GLU A 50 -11.83 2.71 -30.77
N GLU A 51 -11.95 3.85 -31.49
CA GLU A 51 -13.12 4.13 -32.32
C GLU A 51 -13.19 3.22 -33.56
N GLU A 52 -12.06 2.87 -34.16
CA GLU A 52 -11.99 1.87 -35.24
C GLU A 52 -12.28 0.45 -34.75
N ALA A 53 -11.84 0.08 -33.55
CA ALA A 53 -12.14 -1.21 -32.95
C ALA A 53 -13.63 -1.34 -32.56
N GLU A 54 -14.30 -0.28 -32.11
CA GLU A 54 -15.76 -0.30 -31.87
C GLU A 54 -16.55 -0.37 -33.18
N ARG A 55 -16.10 0.25 -34.27
CA ARG A 55 -16.71 0.10 -35.61
C ARG A 55 -16.49 -1.29 -36.19
N ALA A 56 -15.32 -1.89 -36.01
CA ALA A 56 -15.04 -3.26 -36.46
C ALA A 56 -15.84 -4.31 -35.68
N PHE A 57 -16.19 -4.05 -34.41
CA PHE A 57 -17.06 -4.94 -33.62
C PHE A 57 -18.55 -4.81 -33.97
N ALA A 58 -18.99 -3.67 -34.50
CA ALA A 58 -20.35 -3.47 -34.97
C ALA A 58 -20.62 -4.18 -36.31
N ASP A 59 -19.61 -4.37 -37.15
CA ASP A 59 -19.71 -5.03 -38.46
C ASP A 59 -19.67 -6.59 -38.38
N PHE A 60 -19.34 -7.18 -37.23
CA PHE A 60 -19.36 -8.64 -37.03
C PHE A 60 -20.70 -9.20 -36.54
N GLY A 61 -21.75 -8.39 -36.52
CA GLY A 61 -23.13 -8.79 -36.20
C GLY A 61 -23.96 -9.14 -37.43
N GLY A 62 -23.49 -10.03 -38.26
CA GLY A 62 -24.21 -10.55 -39.41
C GLY A 62 -25.08 -11.77 -39.09
N ASP A 63 -26.39 -11.59 -39.26
CA ASP A 63 -27.43 -12.53 -39.63
C ASP A 63 -27.53 -13.89 -38.92
N ALA A 64 -28.53 -14.00 -38.03
CA ALA A 64 -29.16 -15.26 -37.62
C ALA A 64 -30.32 -15.58 -38.54
N PRO A 65 -30.43 -16.82 -39.06
CA PRO A 65 -31.61 -17.26 -39.81
C PRO A 65 -32.75 -17.74 -38.89
N SER A 66 -33.94 -17.41 -39.33
CA SER A 66 -35.25 -17.59 -38.75
C SER A 66 -35.78 -19.04 -38.83
N THR A 67 -36.62 -19.34 -37.84
CA THR A 67 -37.79 -20.21 -37.74
C THR A 67 -37.67 -21.69 -37.38
N PRO A 68 -38.69 -22.18 -36.59
CA PRO A 68 -38.67 -23.43 -35.83
C PRO A 68 -39.47 -24.58 -36.48
N PRO A 69 -39.55 -25.78 -35.88
CA PRO A 69 -40.84 -26.39 -35.66
C PRO A 69 -41.06 -27.00 -34.25
N GLU A 70 -42.27 -26.81 -33.75
CA GLU A 70 -42.97 -27.59 -32.72
C GLU A 70 -43.51 -28.94 -33.32
N PRO A 71 -44.21 -29.85 -32.54
CA PRO A 71 -44.43 -29.96 -31.10
C PRO A 71 -44.36 -31.41 -30.53
N GLY A 72 -44.46 -31.56 -29.21
CA GLY A 72 -44.67 -32.85 -28.56
C GLY A 72 -44.98 -32.73 -27.07
N ALA A 73 -46.24 -32.96 -26.75
CA ALA A 73 -46.89 -32.79 -25.44
C ALA A 73 -46.49 -33.79 -24.35
N THR A 74 -46.48 -33.36 -23.11
CA THR A 74 -47.22 -33.97 -21.98
C THR A 74 -47.15 -33.07 -20.72
N LYS A 75 -48.34 -32.84 -20.13
CA LYS A 75 -48.69 -32.16 -18.87
C LYS A 75 -48.73 -33.20 -17.73
N PRO A 76 -49.11 -32.83 -16.46
CA PRO A 76 -48.78 -31.74 -15.57
C PRO A 76 -48.50 -32.19 -14.13
N HIS A 77 -47.97 -31.29 -13.23
CA HIS A 77 -48.37 -31.33 -11.82
C HIS A 77 -48.33 -29.93 -11.17
N VAL A 78 -49.39 -29.61 -10.64
CA VAL A 78 -50.10 -28.65 -9.79
C VAL A 78 -49.27 -27.86 -8.76
N ALA A 79 -49.50 -26.54 -8.76
CA ALA A 79 -49.20 -25.58 -7.70
C ALA A 79 -50.32 -25.49 -6.65
N PRO A 80 -50.09 -24.84 -5.52
CA PRO A 80 -51.17 -24.06 -4.94
C PRO A 80 -50.86 -22.57 -4.79
N GLN A 81 -51.84 -21.81 -5.20
CA GLN A 81 -52.02 -20.38 -5.05
C GLN A 81 -52.35 -20.00 -3.60
N PHE A 82 -51.89 -18.82 -3.16
CA PHE A 82 -52.55 -18.10 -2.06
C PHE A 82 -52.98 -16.70 -2.52
N ARG A 83 -54.26 -16.44 -2.23
CA ARG A 83 -55.12 -15.32 -2.60
C ARG A 83 -54.79 -14.04 -1.86
N LYS A 84 -54.93 -12.91 -2.57
CA LYS A 84 -55.23 -11.56 -2.00
C LYS A 84 -56.72 -11.47 -1.62
N PRO A 85 -57.06 -10.60 -0.66
CA PRO A 85 -58.37 -9.95 -0.68
C PRO A 85 -58.30 -8.43 -0.84
N SER A 86 -59.15 -7.97 -1.72
CA SER A 86 -59.58 -6.59 -1.94
C SER A 86 -60.70 -6.21 -0.96
N ARG A 87 -60.81 -4.92 -0.54
CA ARG A 87 -62.06 -4.24 -0.15
C ARG A 87 -61.86 -2.74 -0.12
N GLN A 88 -62.45 -2.12 -0.94
CA GLN A 88 -63.50 -1.13 -1.16
C GLN A 88 -63.78 -0.11 -0.01
N ALA A 89 -63.96 1.08 -0.50
CA ALA A 89 -64.22 2.36 0.15
C ALA A 89 -65.58 2.46 0.86
N SER A 90 -65.67 3.36 1.83
CA SER A 90 -66.82 4.25 2.04
C SER A 90 -66.47 5.51 2.80
N ARG A 91 -67.11 6.59 2.39
CA ARG A 91 -67.06 7.98 2.87
C ARG A 91 -67.76 8.12 4.25
N SER A 92 -67.29 9.09 5.06
CA SER A 92 -68.07 10.22 5.57
C SER A 92 -67.25 11.02 6.61
N SER A 93 -67.12 12.19 6.43
CA SER A 93 -67.30 13.55 6.99
C SER A 93 -67.21 13.73 8.51
N THR A 94 -66.61 14.88 8.81
CA THR A 94 -66.76 15.86 9.93
C THR A 94 -65.84 15.76 11.14
N GLY A 95 -65.02 16.82 11.27
CA GLY A 95 -64.99 17.69 12.45
C GLY A 95 -63.93 17.50 13.53
N GLY A 96 -63.12 18.50 13.73
CA GLY A 96 -62.64 18.85 15.06
C GLY A 96 -61.17 18.54 15.37
N GLY A 97 -60.38 19.58 15.48
CA GLY A 97 -58.93 19.56 15.72
C GLY A 97 -58.44 19.14 17.10
N ARG A 98 -57.21 18.76 17.14
CA ARG A 98 -56.15 19.06 18.10
C ARG A 98 -54.86 18.28 17.72
N PRO A 99 -53.68 18.76 18.09
CA PRO A 99 -52.43 18.32 17.42
C PRO A 99 -51.94 16.98 17.95
N ARG A 100 -51.58 16.08 17.02
CA ARG A 100 -50.94 14.80 17.32
C ARG A 100 -49.46 14.87 17.07
N ALA A 101 -48.72 14.44 18.06
CA ALA A 101 -47.27 14.18 18.01
C ALA A 101 -46.88 13.30 16.82
N ASN A 102 -45.88 13.71 16.11
CA ASN A 102 -45.33 13.06 14.92
C ASN A 102 -44.42 11.92 15.37
N THR A 103 -44.88 10.68 15.26
CA THR A 103 -44.06 9.48 15.39
C THR A 103 -43.32 9.26 14.06
N GLY A 104 -41.99 9.27 14.14
CA GLY A 104 -41.10 9.26 12.99
C GLY A 104 -41.17 8.00 12.15
N GLY A 105 -41.43 8.18 10.89
CA GLY A 105 -41.10 7.26 9.84
C GLY A 105 -39.68 7.52 9.37
N SER A 106 -38.91 6.47 9.23
CA SER A 106 -37.52 6.43 8.87
C SER A 106 -37.24 7.11 7.51
N ARG A 107 -36.73 8.34 7.52
CA ARG A 107 -36.04 8.98 6.40
C ARG A 107 -34.53 8.90 6.64
N TRP A 108 -33.89 7.87 6.11
CA TRP A 108 -32.43 7.70 6.12
C TRP A 108 -31.74 8.26 4.88
N SER A 109 -32.42 9.04 4.04
CA SER A 109 -31.88 9.46 2.73
C SER A 109 -31.46 10.92 2.61
N GLU A 110 -31.57 11.77 3.67
CA GLU A 110 -31.28 13.22 3.54
C GLU A 110 -30.58 13.86 4.75
N ARG A 111 -29.73 13.15 5.47
CA ARG A 111 -28.77 13.80 6.34
C ARG A 111 -27.39 13.60 5.78
N GLY A 112 -26.91 14.62 5.05
CA GLY A 112 -25.50 14.79 4.75
C GLY A 112 -24.72 14.67 6.06
N PHE A 113 -23.68 13.84 6.04
CA PHE A 113 -22.73 13.74 7.14
C PHE A 113 -22.07 15.11 7.29
N PRO A 114 -21.81 15.60 8.51
CA PRO A 114 -21.05 16.83 8.69
C PRO A 114 -19.68 16.66 8.03
N GLU A 115 -19.39 17.50 7.07
CA GLU A 115 -18.15 17.55 6.32
C GLU A 115 -16.99 17.85 7.28
N LEU A 116 -15.95 17.05 7.16
CA LEU A 116 -14.73 17.19 7.92
C LEU A 116 -13.77 18.10 7.18
N HIS A 117 -13.64 19.31 7.66
CA HIS A 117 -12.79 20.37 7.13
C HIS A 117 -11.27 20.17 7.32
N CYS A 118 -10.78 18.93 7.49
CA CYS A 118 -9.34 18.70 7.72
C CYS A 118 -8.51 18.41 6.46
N VAL A 119 -9.10 18.44 5.26
CA VAL A 119 -8.38 18.16 3.99
C VAL A 119 -8.61 19.26 2.96
N ASP A 120 -9.25 20.35 3.36
CA ASP A 120 -9.80 21.36 2.45
C ASP A 120 -8.75 22.23 1.73
N SER A 121 -7.51 22.33 2.20
CA SER A 121 -6.55 23.22 1.53
C SER A 121 -6.17 22.75 0.11
N ALA A 122 -6.01 21.45 -0.10
CA ALA A 122 -5.72 20.92 -1.44
C ALA A 122 -7.00 20.82 -2.30
N PHE A 123 -8.17 20.67 -1.65
CA PHE A 123 -9.46 20.59 -2.33
C PHE A 123 -9.99 21.98 -2.68
N ASP A 124 -9.80 22.97 -1.79
CA ASP A 124 -10.09 24.37 -2.05
C ASP A 124 -9.22 24.93 -3.18
N ASP A 125 -7.96 24.50 -3.29
CA ASP A 125 -7.08 24.89 -4.40
C ASP A 125 -7.51 24.24 -5.73
N ALA A 126 -7.97 22.98 -5.70
CA ALA A 126 -8.56 22.33 -6.87
C ALA A 126 -9.90 22.95 -7.26
N HIS A 127 -10.76 23.29 -6.29
CA HIS A 127 -12.01 24.01 -6.52
C HIS A 127 -11.80 25.45 -7.04
N ARG A 128 -10.78 26.15 -6.54
CA ARG A 128 -10.39 27.47 -7.04
C ARG A 128 -9.82 27.42 -8.47
N ALA A 129 -9.07 26.36 -8.81
CA ALA A 129 -8.61 26.14 -10.17
C ALA A 129 -9.78 25.88 -11.13
N LEU A 130 -10.73 25.01 -10.73
CA LEU A 130 -11.93 24.69 -11.52
C LEU A 130 -12.87 25.89 -11.69
N SER A 131 -13.05 26.75 -10.68
CA SER A 131 -13.89 27.95 -10.77
C SER A 131 -13.27 29.05 -11.63
N ARG A 132 -11.93 29.12 -11.76
CA ARG A 132 -11.26 30.05 -12.69
C ARG A 132 -11.42 29.63 -14.14
N VAL A 133 -11.43 28.34 -14.43
CA VAL A 133 -11.58 27.80 -15.80
C VAL A 133 -13.02 27.95 -16.31
N SER A 134 -14.03 27.80 -15.44
CA SER A 134 -15.44 27.98 -15.86
C SER A 134 -15.83 29.44 -16.20
N ARG A 135 -14.98 30.42 -15.81
CA ARG A 135 -15.22 31.85 -16.14
C ARG A 135 -14.70 32.30 -17.51
N SER A 136 -13.87 31.48 -18.18
CA SER A 136 -13.29 31.89 -19.49
C SER A 136 -14.07 31.42 -20.71
N SER A 137 -15.15 30.65 -20.57
CA SER A 137 -15.86 30.03 -21.70
C SER A 137 -17.34 30.41 -21.85
N GLY A 138 -17.77 31.57 -21.36
CA GLY A 138 -19.17 31.95 -21.38
C GLY A 138 -19.46 33.37 -21.96
N GLU A 139 -19.19 33.60 -23.21
CA GLU A 139 -19.87 34.69 -23.96
C GLU A 139 -20.84 34.07 -24.96
N GLY A 140 -22.13 34.12 -24.64
CA GLY A 140 -23.20 33.78 -25.60
C GLY A 140 -24.52 33.39 -24.96
N GLN A 141 -25.34 34.40 -24.62
CA GLN A 141 -26.82 34.41 -24.58
C GLN A 141 -27.58 33.38 -23.71
N GLN A 142 -28.12 33.79 -22.59
CA GLN A 142 -29.54 34.05 -22.30
C GLN A 142 -29.73 34.40 -20.82
N ARG A 143 -30.44 35.52 -20.54
CA ARG A 143 -30.84 35.95 -19.20
C ARG A 143 -31.76 34.88 -18.60
N GLN A 144 -31.24 34.08 -17.70
CA GLN A 144 -31.97 33.44 -16.59
C GLN A 144 -31.53 34.13 -15.31
N GLU A 145 -32.49 34.43 -14.43
CA GLU A 145 -32.21 35.01 -13.11
C GLU A 145 -31.16 34.20 -12.37
N PRO A 146 -30.17 34.84 -11.72
CA PRO A 146 -29.11 34.10 -11.04
C PRO A 146 -29.69 33.41 -9.84
N GLU A 147 -29.65 32.06 -9.85
CA GLU A 147 -29.67 31.30 -8.59
C GLU A 147 -28.58 31.86 -7.67
N PRO A 148 -28.84 32.00 -6.34
CA PRO A 148 -27.86 32.53 -5.43
C PRO A 148 -26.61 31.65 -5.47
N GLN A 149 -25.54 32.22 -6.01
CA GLN A 149 -24.20 31.59 -6.05
C GLN A 149 -23.84 31.19 -4.62
N PRO A 150 -23.29 29.99 -4.37
CA PRO A 150 -22.70 29.68 -3.10
C PRO A 150 -21.67 30.77 -2.80
N GLN A 151 -21.93 31.58 -1.79
CA GLN A 151 -21.01 32.61 -1.33
C GLN A 151 -19.68 31.90 -1.05
N GLU A 152 -18.61 32.28 -1.73
CA GLU A 152 -17.25 31.95 -1.34
C GLU A 152 -17.14 32.36 0.13
N GLN A 153 -17.18 31.37 1.02
CA GLN A 153 -16.96 31.63 2.45
C GLN A 153 -15.56 32.22 2.53
N GLN A 154 -15.48 33.49 2.85
CA GLN A 154 -14.21 34.13 3.16
C GLN A 154 -13.53 33.28 4.25
N PRO A 155 -12.22 32.95 4.11
CA PRO A 155 -11.54 32.16 5.11
C PRO A 155 -11.74 32.83 6.47
N ASP A 156 -12.20 32.05 7.45
CA ASP A 156 -12.45 32.55 8.81
C ASP A 156 -11.19 33.27 9.32
N PRO A 157 -11.22 34.58 9.57
CA PRO A 157 -10.05 35.36 9.94
C PRO A 157 -9.44 34.92 11.27
N ASN A 158 -10.18 34.12 12.04
CA ASN A 158 -9.75 33.58 13.33
C ASN A 158 -9.10 32.19 13.20
N LYS A 159 -9.21 31.52 12.02
CA LYS A 159 -8.52 30.26 11.76
C LYS A 159 -7.04 30.52 11.46
N VAL A 160 -6.15 29.94 12.27
CA VAL A 160 -4.70 30.02 12.05
C VAL A 160 -4.33 29.09 10.91
N ILE A 161 -3.70 29.65 9.86
CA ILE A 161 -3.18 28.94 8.70
C ILE A 161 -1.68 29.20 8.56
N TRP A 162 -0.99 28.45 7.70
CA TRP A 162 0.41 28.69 7.38
C TRP A 162 0.54 29.89 6.44
N ASP A 163 1.53 30.75 6.73
CA ASP A 163 1.95 31.78 5.79
C ASP A 163 2.81 31.16 4.67
N GLU A 164 2.91 31.85 3.53
CA GLU A 164 3.83 31.43 2.46
C GLU A 164 5.27 31.44 3.00
N ASN A 165 6.01 30.33 2.77
CA ASN A 165 7.39 30.14 3.23
C ASN A 165 7.59 30.15 4.76
N ASP A 166 6.56 29.87 5.55
CA ASP A 166 6.66 29.77 7.00
C ASP A 166 7.68 28.69 7.40
N PRO A 167 8.72 29.04 8.21
CA PRO A 167 9.73 28.06 8.64
C PRO A 167 9.20 27.02 9.64
N GLU A 168 8.06 27.27 10.29
CA GLU A 168 7.40 26.28 11.17
C GLU A 168 6.62 25.24 10.37
N ASN A 169 6.26 25.52 9.11
CA ASN A 169 5.60 24.57 8.23
C ASN A 169 6.55 23.40 7.88
N PRO A 170 6.19 22.14 8.19
CA PRO A 170 7.01 20.97 7.88
C PRO A 170 7.42 20.84 6.41
N GLN A 171 6.58 21.28 5.47
CA GLN A 171 6.87 21.23 4.03
C GLN A 171 7.96 22.21 3.60
N ASN A 172 8.18 23.28 4.36
CA ASN A 172 9.22 24.28 4.08
C ASN A 172 10.56 23.96 4.76
N TRP A 173 10.66 22.85 5.49
CA TRP A 173 11.93 22.44 6.10
C TRP A 173 12.99 22.12 5.05
N THR A 174 14.26 22.30 5.40
CA THR A 174 15.39 22.00 4.51
C THR A 174 15.34 20.53 4.03
N HIS A 175 15.78 20.28 2.79
CA HIS A 175 15.83 18.93 2.22
C HIS A 175 16.55 17.93 3.14
N ALA A 176 17.68 18.33 3.74
CA ALA A 176 18.43 17.49 4.67
C ALA A 176 17.59 17.09 5.91
N LYS A 177 16.80 18.01 6.47
CA LYS A 177 15.90 17.72 7.60
C LYS A 177 14.79 16.78 7.20
N ARG A 178 14.15 16.99 6.03
CA ARG A 178 13.10 16.12 5.50
C ARG A 178 13.61 14.71 5.24
N TRP A 179 14.77 14.55 4.61
CA TRP A 179 15.38 13.24 4.39
C TRP A 179 15.80 12.54 5.69
N ARG A 180 16.30 13.26 6.67
CA ARG A 180 16.60 12.69 7.99
C ARG A 180 15.34 12.12 8.66
N ILE A 181 14.22 12.83 8.62
CA ILE A 181 12.94 12.35 9.17
C ILE A 181 12.43 11.13 8.38
N THR A 182 12.54 11.17 7.05
CA THR A 182 12.21 10.01 6.20
C THR A 182 13.07 8.79 6.56
N ALA A 183 14.37 8.97 6.78
CA ALA A 183 15.26 7.89 7.21
C ALA A 183 14.88 7.33 8.60
N ILE A 184 14.44 8.18 9.53
CA ILE A 184 13.90 7.74 10.83
C ILE A 184 12.65 6.88 10.59
N CYS A 185 11.70 7.32 9.76
CA CYS A 185 10.50 6.53 9.42
C CYS A 185 10.86 5.17 8.80
N CYS A 186 11.84 5.13 7.89
CA CYS A 186 12.36 3.90 7.32
C CYS A 186 12.96 2.98 8.39
N PHE A 187 13.74 3.52 9.31
CA PHE A 187 14.36 2.78 10.41
C PHE A 187 13.33 2.16 11.37
N LEU A 188 12.26 2.93 11.71
CA LEU A 188 11.15 2.44 12.53
C LEU A 188 10.40 1.30 11.82
N THR A 189 10.09 1.51 10.55
CA THR A 189 9.35 0.53 9.74
C THR A 189 10.17 -0.74 9.55
N LEU A 190 11.47 -0.60 9.28
CA LEU A 190 12.40 -1.73 9.18
C LEU A 190 12.42 -2.55 10.47
N ALA A 191 12.48 -1.90 11.64
CA ALA A 191 12.48 -2.58 12.94
C ALA A 191 11.22 -3.43 13.17
N VAL A 192 10.04 -2.89 12.86
CA VAL A 192 8.78 -3.62 13.08
C VAL A 192 8.53 -4.71 12.04
N THR A 193 8.95 -4.50 10.78
CA THR A 193 8.83 -5.53 9.75
C THR A 193 9.87 -6.65 9.91
N PHE A 194 11.07 -6.34 10.38
CA PHE A 194 12.06 -7.33 10.84
C PHE A 194 11.48 -8.20 11.96
N ALA A 195 10.83 -7.60 12.96
CA ALA A 195 10.21 -8.30 14.06
C ALA A 195 9.08 -9.26 13.63
N SER A 196 8.43 -9.02 12.51
CA SER A 196 7.37 -9.89 12.00
C SER A 196 7.90 -11.23 11.48
N SER A 197 9.12 -11.25 10.94
CA SER A 197 9.71 -12.40 10.23
C SER A 197 10.82 -13.12 11.00
N ALA A 198 11.63 -12.40 11.78
CA ALA A 198 12.79 -13.00 12.48
C ALA A 198 12.45 -14.23 13.36
N PRO A 199 11.30 -14.28 14.07
CA PRO A 199 10.94 -15.44 14.88
C PRO A 199 10.69 -16.74 14.10
N SER A 200 10.44 -16.67 12.79
CA SER A 200 10.24 -17.87 11.96
C SER A 200 11.43 -18.82 12.01
N SER A 201 12.66 -18.29 12.08
CA SER A 201 13.90 -19.07 12.19
C SER A 201 14.05 -19.80 13.54
N SER A 202 13.36 -19.33 14.57
CA SER A 202 13.45 -19.88 15.94
C SER A 202 12.34 -20.88 16.27
N SER A 203 11.42 -21.15 15.35
CA SER A 203 10.22 -21.97 15.59
C SER A 203 10.55 -23.38 16.02
N ALA A 204 11.57 -24.03 15.43
CA ALA A 204 11.98 -25.39 15.77
C ALA A 204 12.54 -25.47 17.21
N GLN A 205 13.43 -24.55 17.60
CA GLN A 205 13.99 -24.51 18.96
C GLN A 205 12.92 -24.19 20.01
N LEU A 206 11.94 -23.35 19.66
CA LEU A 206 10.82 -23.01 20.53
C LEU A 206 9.92 -24.24 20.75
N ALA A 207 9.64 -25.01 19.68
CA ALA A 207 8.88 -26.24 19.74
C ALA A 207 9.55 -27.29 20.62
N GLU A 208 10.85 -27.50 20.44
CA GLU A 208 11.66 -28.42 21.21
C GLU A 208 11.69 -28.06 22.73
N GLN A 209 11.97 -26.79 23.03
CA GLN A 209 12.10 -26.35 24.43
C GLN A 209 10.79 -26.45 25.22
N PHE A 210 9.64 -26.14 24.57
CA PHE A 210 8.34 -26.16 25.26
C PHE A 210 7.56 -27.47 25.05
N GLY A 211 8.08 -28.42 24.26
CA GLY A 211 7.41 -29.69 23.97
C GLY A 211 6.09 -29.52 23.23
N VAL A 212 6.01 -28.55 22.31
CA VAL A 212 4.80 -28.21 21.53
C VAL A 212 5.02 -28.44 20.05
N GLY A 213 3.93 -28.61 19.29
CA GLY A 213 4.00 -28.74 17.82
C GLY A 213 4.46 -27.44 17.13
N LEU A 214 4.98 -27.60 15.90
CA LEU A 214 5.39 -26.45 15.07
C LEU A 214 4.23 -25.51 14.72
N GLU A 215 3.01 -26.02 14.69
CA GLU A 215 1.79 -25.23 14.48
C GLU A 215 1.57 -24.24 15.63
N VAL A 216 1.85 -24.66 16.88
CA VAL A 216 1.73 -23.78 18.05
C VAL A 216 2.80 -22.70 18.00
N THR A 217 4.02 -23.02 17.57
CA THR A 217 5.07 -22.00 17.42
C THR A 217 4.82 -21.05 16.24
N ALA A 218 4.15 -21.51 15.19
CA ALA A 218 3.70 -20.64 14.08
C ALA A 218 2.74 -19.54 14.55
N LEU A 219 2.00 -19.76 15.65
CA LEU A 219 1.16 -18.73 16.28
C LEU A 219 1.96 -17.50 16.73
N THR A 220 3.25 -17.63 17.01
CA THR A 220 4.10 -16.49 17.35
C THR A 220 4.21 -15.48 16.20
N THR A 221 4.17 -15.93 14.95
CA THR A 221 4.13 -15.09 13.76
C THR A 221 2.69 -14.69 13.43
N SER A 222 1.75 -15.63 13.44
CA SER A 222 0.35 -15.39 13.10
C SER A 222 -0.30 -14.39 14.06
N LEU A 223 -0.13 -14.50 15.39
CA LEU A 223 -0.73 -13.55 16.33
C LEU A 223 -0.05 -12.17 16.29
N PHE A 224 1.22 -12.10 15.90
CA PHE A 224 1.86 -10.82 15.63
C PHE A 224 1.18 -10.11 14.44
N LEU A 225 0.88 -10.85 13.35
CA LEU A 225 0.12 -10.32 12.21
C LEU A 225 -1.33 -9.99 12.56
N LEU A 226 -1.94 -10.77 13.45
CA LEU A 226 -3.27 -10.42 13.98
C LEU A 226 -3.23 -9.08 14.73
N GLY A 227 -2.16 -8.81 15.46
CA GLY A 227 -1.90 -7.49 16.04
C GLY A 227 -1.87 -6.39 14.98
N TYR A 228 -1.32 -6.65 13.79
CA TYR A 228 -1.34 -5.71 12.66
C TYR A 228 -2.74 -5.43 12.11
N CYS A 229 -3.71 -6.33 12.30
CA CYS A 229 -5.11 -6.06 11.94
C CYS A 229 -5.77 -5.03 12.88
N PHE A 230 -5.54 -5.19 14.19
CA PHE A 230 -6.17 -4.32 15.19
C PHE A 230 -5.44 -2.99 15.39
N GLY A 231 -4.13 -2.98 15.20
CA GLY A 231 -3.31 -1.81 15.47
C GLY A 231 -3.70 -0.55 14.71
N PRO A 232 -3.94 -0.59 13.39
CA PRO A 232 -4.36 0.58 12.62
C PRO A 232 -5.64 1.23 13.14
N LEU A 233 -6.57 0.44 13.68
CA LEU A 233 -7.81 0.94 14.29
C LEU A 233 -7.56 1.85 15.50
N ILE A 234 -6.44 1.65 16.17
CA ILE A 234 -6.03 2.41 17.37
C ILE A 234 -5.07 3.53 16.98
N TRP A 235 -4.01 3.20 16.21
CA TRP A 235 -2.89 4.12 16.01
C TRP A 235 -3.12 5.16 14.92
N ALA A 236 -3.98 4.89 13.91
CA ALA A 236 -4.31 5.90 12.92
C ALA A 236 -5.05 7.09 13.58
N PRO A 237 -6.19 6.89 14.26
CA PRO A 237 -6.86 8.01 14.94
C PRO A 237 -6.03 8.61 16.08
N ALA A 238 -5.27 7.80 16.84
CA ALA A 238 -4.40 8.34 17.88
C ALA A 238 -3.37 9.33 17.31
N SER A 239 -2.81 9.06 16.13
CA SER A 239 -1.83 9.94 15.51
C SER A 239 -2.43 11.26 15.00
N GLU A 240 -3.71 11.27 14.64
CA GLU A 240 -4.44 12.47 14.25
C GLU A 240 -4.88 13.31 15.48
N LEU A 241 -5.22 12.64 16.57
CA LEU A 241 -5.66 13.29 17.81
C LEU A 241 -4.49 13.88 18.60
N VAL A 242 -3.51 13.03 18.89
CA VAL A 242 -2.41 13.35 19.81
C VAL A 242 -1.18 13.86 19.07
N GLY A 243 -1.09 13.55 17.75
CA GLY A 243 0.03 13.87 16.87
C GLY A 243 0.96 12.70 16.64
N ARG A 244 1.85 12.82 15.65
CA ARG A 244 2.72 11.73 15.18
C ARG A 244 3.74 11.30 16.24
N ARG A 245 4.49 12.27 16.78
CA ARG A 245 5.59 12.00 17.72
C ARG A 245 5.16 11.28 19.01
N PRO A 246 4.14 11.74 19.77
CA PRO A 246 3.70 11.03 20.97
C PRO A 246 3.19 9.62 20.69
N THR A 247 2.48 9.45 19.57
CA THR A 247 1.97 8.15 19.15
C THR A 247 3.09 7.14 18.92
N PHE A 248 4.18 7.56 18.22
CA PHE A 248 5.35 6.70 18.04
C PHE A 248 6.09 6.41 19.35
N LEU A 249 6.22 7.38 20.26
CA LEU A 249 6.86 7.17 21.55
C LEU A 249 6.14 6.09 22.38
N VAL A 250 4.82 6.18 22.47
CA VAL A 250 4.02 5.20 23.21
C VAL A 250 4.08 3.83 22.53
N SER A 251 3.84 3.78 21.23
CA SER A 251 3.76 2.53 20.50
C SER A 251 5.11 1.79 20.45
N MET A 252 6.21 2.48 20.14
CA MET A 252 7.53 1.83 20.07
C MET A 252 8.07 1.45 21.44
N GLY A 253 7.77 2.22 22.49
CA GLY A 253 8.11 1.86 23.87
C GLY A 253 7.40 0.58 24.32
N ALA A 254 6.09 0.51 24.10
CA ALA A 254 5.30 -0.69 24.43
C ALA A 254 5.70 -1.89 23.54
N PHE A 255 5.97 -1.69 22.25
CA PHE A 255 6.49 -2.72 21.36
C PHE A 255 7.77 -3.34 21.91
N GLY A 256 8.76 -2.51 22.30
CA GLY A 256 10.00 -2.99 22.91
C GLY A 256 9.77 -3.75 24.21
N PHE A 257 8.91 -3.24 25.09
CA PHE A 257 8.53 -3.91 26.33
C PHE A 257 7.99 -5.33 26.10
N PHE A 258 7.03 -5.49 25.18
CA PHE A 258 6.49 -6.82 24.86
C PHE A 258 7.49 -7.72 24.15
N GLN A 259 8.46 -7.19 23.39
CA GLN A 259 9.53 -8.00 22.80
C GLN A 259 10.49 -8.55 23.88
N PHE A 260 10.85 -7.75 24.86
CA PHE A 260 11.58 -8.25 26.03
C PHE A 260 10.74 -9.30 26.80
N GLY A 261 9.42 -9.09 26.93
CA GLY A 261 8.51 -10.08 27.49
C GLY A 261 8.54 -11.43 26.75
N CYS A 262 8.66 -11.41 25.41
CA CYS A 262 8.87 -12.64 24.62
C CYS A 262 10.22 -13.29 24.94
N GLY A 263 11.32 -12.51 24.98
CA GLY A 263 12.67 -13.03 25.24
C GLY A 263 12.85 -13.66 26.63
N PHE A 264 12.17 -13.11 27.63
CA PHE A 264 12.17 -13.64 28.99
C PHE A 264 11.05 -14.65 29.30
N GLY A 265 10.20 -14.97 28.30
CA GLY A 265 9.08 -15.90 28.45
C GLY A 265 9.50 -17.28 28.97
N GLN A 266 8.83 -17.78 30.00
CA GLN A 266 9.07 -19.09 30.60
C GLN A 266 8.13 -20.17 30.08
N ASN A 267 7.07 -19.78 29.36
CA ASN A 267 6.14 -20.70 28.71
C ASN A 267 5.72 -20.17 27.34
N VAL A 268 5.24 -21.04 26.47
CA VAL A 268 4.86 -20.68 25.09
C VAL A 268 3.72 -19.67 25.05
N TRP A 269 2.77 -19.73 25.97
CA TRP A 269 1.61 -18.84 25.99
C TRP A 269 2.01 -17.40 26.30
N THR A 270 2.97 -17.18 27.20
CA THR A 270 3.53 -15.84 27.45
C THR A 270 4.14 -15.28 26.17
N VAL A 271 4.93 -16.08 25.44
CA VAL A 271 5.51 -15.63 24.17
C VAL A 271 4.42 -15.28 23.17
N ILE A 272 3.42 -16.13 23.00
CA ILE A 272 2.32 -15.95 22.05
C ILE A 272 1.49 -14.69 22.37
N ILE A 273 1.11 -14.49 23.64
CA ILE A 273 0.33 -13.32 24.09
C ILE A 273 1.15 -12.04 23.93
N CYS A 274 2.41 -12.05 24.35
CA CYS A 274 3.30 -10.90 24.16
C CYS A 274 3.50 -10.58 22.68
N ARG A 275 3.54 -11.57 21.78
CA ARG A 275 3.62 -11.37 20.33
C ARG A 275 2.39 -10.68 19.77
N PHE A 276 1.18 -11.01 20.25
CA PHE A 276 -0.03 -10.31 19.83
C PHE A 276 0.02 -8.82 20.18
N PHE A 277 0.32 -8.50 21.44
CA PHE A 277 0.45 -7.11 21.87
C PHE A 277 1.61 -6.41 21.16
N ALA A 278 2.76 -7.05 21.05
CA ALA A 278 3.89 -6.50 20.30
C ALA A 278 3.49 -6.16 18.86
N GLY A 279 2.72 -7.01 18.16
CA GLY A 279 2.20 -6.76 16.82
C GLY A 279 1.24 -5.57 16.78
N THR A 280 0.33 -5.47 17.76
CA THR A 280 -0.61 -4.34 17.87
C THR A 280 0.13 -3.01 18.01
N PHE A 281 1.18 -2.94 18.82
CA PHE A 281 1.98 -1.73 18.97
C PHE A 281 2.92 -1.49 17.78
N ALA A 282 3.49 -2.53 17.20
CA ALA A 282 4.37 -2.45 16.03
C ALA A 282 3.66 -1.99 14.74
N SER A 283 2.35 -2.08 14.66
CA SER A 283 1.59 -1.60 13.51
C SER A 283 1.61 -0.08 13.35
N SER A 284 1.91 0.69 14.42
CA SER A 284 1.92 2.15 14.42
C SER A 284 2.89 2.75 13.37
N PRO A 285 4.17 2.34 13.26
CA PRO A 285 5.04 2.80 12.19
C PRO A 285 4.53 2.46 10.79
N LEU A 286 4.01 1.24 10.58
CA LEU A 286 3.47 0.84 9.28
C LEU A 286 2.30 1.71 8.81
N THR A 287 1.46 2.14 9.75
CA THR A 287 0.27 2.94 9.46
C THR A 287 0.60 4.42 9.32
N ASN A 288 1.46 4.94 10.18
CA ASN A 288 1.61 6.39 10.36
C ASN A 288 2.86 6.99 9.68
N CYS A 289 3.93 6.20 9.41
CA CYS A 289 5.14 6.74 8.76
C CYS A 289 4.88 7.25 7.34
N GLY A 290 3.99 6.58 6.58
CA GLY A 290 3.53 7.09 5.29
C GLY A 290 2.87 8.46 5.39
N GLY A 291 2.07 8.68 6.45
CA GLY A 291 1.48 9.97 6.78
C GLY A 291 2.53 11.03 7.13
N VAL A 292 3.56 10.67 7.92
CA VAL A 292 4.69 11.59 8.22
C VAL A 292 5.42 12.02 6.94
N VAL A 293 5.68 11.08 6.02
CA VAL A 293 6.29 11.41 4.72
C VAL A 293 5.37 12.35 3.92
N ALA A 294 4.05 12.12 3.94
CA ALA A 294 3.09 13.00 3.29
C ALA A 294 3.01 14.39 3.94
N ASP A 295 3.19 14.49 5.27
CA ASP A 295 3.17 15.75 6.01
C ASP A 295 4.37 16.65 5.66
N ILE A 296 5.56 16.07 5.37
CA ILE A 296 6.80 16.82 5.15
C ILE A 296 7.20 17.02 3.68
N TRP A 297 6.63 16.23 2.75
CA TRP A 297 6.94 16.31 1.33
C TRP A 297 5.74 16.81 0.53
N GLY A 298 5.95 17.83 -0.27
CA GLY A 298 4.95 18.31 -1.23
C GLY A 298 4.58 17.24 -2.28
N PRO A 299 3.45 17.40 -2.99
CA PRO A 299 2.92 16.39 -3.90
C PRO A 299 3.92 15.90 -4.96
N ILE A 300 4.73 16.81 -5.51
CA ILE A 300 5.71 16.51 -6.57
C ILE A 300 6.91 15.74 -6.03
N GLU A 301 7.44 16.14 -4.86
CA GLU A 301 8.65 15.57 -4.26
C GLU A 301 8.39 14.31 -3.41
N ARG A 302 7.12 14.04 -3.09
CA ARG A 302 6.69 12.90 -2.27
C ARG A 302 7.04 11.54 -2.88
N GLY A 303 7.00 11.42 -4.21
CA GLY A 303 7.19 10.16 -4.92
C GLY A 303 8.47 9.41 -4.56
N PRO A 304 9.67 10.03 -4.71
CA PRO A 304 10.93 9.41 -4.31
C PRO A 304 11.00 9.02 -2.84
N ALA A 305 10.50 9.87 -1.93
CA ALA A 305 10.51 9.60 -0.49
C ALA A 305 9.63 8.41 -0.13
N MET A 306 8.43 8.31 -0.74
CA MET A 306 7.53 7.16 -0.57
C MET A 306 8.12 5.87 -1.14
N SER A 307 8.89 5.94 -2.23
CA SER A 307 9.56 4.76 -2.80
C SER A 307 10.63 4.21 -1.85
N VAL A 308 11.45 5.07 -1.25
CA VAL A 308 12.45 4.67 -0.25
C VAL A 308 11.77 4.09 1.01
N PHE A 309 10.71 4.74 1.48
CA PHE A 309 9.90 4.23 2.59
C PHE A 309 9.32 2.84 2.27
N SER A 310 8.72 2.65 1.10
CA SER A 310 8.14 1.37 0.69
C SER A 310 9.20 0.27 0.59
N ALA A 311 10.41 0.59 0.11
CA ALA A 311 11.52 -0.37 0.09
C ALA A 311 11.89 -0.86 1.49
N SER A 312 11.85 0.01 2.51
CA SER A 312 12.14 -0.37 3.90
C SER A 312 11.13 -1.36 4.48
N VAL A 313 9.86 -1.32 4.03
CA VAL A 313 8.81 -2.27 4.44
C VAL A 313 9.17 -3.71 4.05
N PHE A 314 9.78 -3.91 2.87
CA PHE A 314 10.14 -5.24 2.37
C PHE A 314 11.53 -5.71 2.82
N LEU A 315 12.43 -4.80 3.14
CA LEU A 315 13.78 -5.15 3.58
C LEU A 315 13.76 -5.83 4.97
N GLY A 316 12.83 -5.45 5.86
CA GLY A 316 12.69 -6.07 7.18
C GLY A 316 12.42 -7.58 7.12
N PRO A 317 11.39 -8.02 6.38
CA PRO A 317 11.11 -9.44 6.17
C PRO A 317 12.27 -10.25 5.59
N VAL A 318 13.13 -9.63 4.79
CA VAL A 318 14.35 -10.26 4.24
C VAL A 318 15.42 -10.44 5.32
N LEU A 319 15.70 -9.40 6.08
CA LEU A 319 16.73 -9.43 7.14
C LEU A 319 16.36 -10.34 8.31
N GLY A 320 15.05 -10.51 8.59
CA GLY A 320 14.55 -11.29 9.71
C GLY A 320 15.07 -12.73 9.73
N PRO A 321 14.80 -13.55 8.71
CA PRO A 321 15.28 -14.92 8.64
C PRO A 321 16.80 -15.04 8.60
N ILE A 322 17.50 -14.07 8.00
CA ILE A 322 18.97 -14.06 7.95
C ILE A 322 19.54 -13.92 9.35
N ILE A 323 19.23 -12.82 10.02
CA ILE A 323 19.77 -12.53 11.37
C ILE A 323 19.22 -13.55 12.39
N GLY A 324 17.92 -13.87 12.30
CA GLY A 324 17.30 -14.88 13.16
C GLY A 324 17.92 -16.25 12.98
N GLY A 325 18.19 -16.68 11.74
CA GLY A 325 18.81 -17.95 11.41
C GLY A 325 20.22 -18.08 12.00
N PHE A 326 21.09 -17.09 11.78
CA PHE A 326 22.43 -17.11 12.37
C PHE A 326 22.44 -17.00 13.90
N THR A 327 21.45 -16.31 14.48
CA THR A 327 21.29 -16.25 15.93
C THR A 327 20.94 -17.61 16.50
N THR A 328 20.08 -18.39 15.84
CA THR A 328 19.63 -19.70 16.32
C THR A 328 20.66 -20.82 16.19
N ILE A 329 21.61 -20.72 15.25
CA ILE A 329 22.70 -21.70 15.12
C ILE A 329 23.66 -21.62 16.30
N ASN A 330 23.84 -20.45 16.88
CA ASN A 330 24.77 -20.27 17.99
C ASN A 330 24.19 -20.87 19.26
N GLU A 331 24.88 -21.89 19.84
CA GLU A 331 24.47 -22.62 21.03
C GLU A 331 24.28 -21.72 22.27
N SER A 332 25.05 -20.62 22.35
CA SER A 332 24.97 -19.67 23.45
C SER A 332 23.79 -18.71 23.31
N LEU A 333 23.38 -18.40 22.09
CA LEU A 333 22.37 -17.35 21.83
C LEU A 333 20.94 -17.92 21.79
N ARG A 334 20.69 -18.98 21.02
CA ARG A 334 19.38 -19.65 20.89
C ARG A 334 18.23 -18.69 20.58
N TRP A 335 16.97 -19.17 20.57
CA TRP A 335 15.77 -18.48 20.18
C TRP A 335 15.44 -17.20 21.00
N ARG A 336 15.81 -17.18 22.31
CA ARG A 336 15.54 -16.02 23.16
C ARG A 336 16.19 -14.74 22.66
N TYR A 337 17.40 -14.86 22.16
CA TYR A 337 18.16 -13.70 21.65
C TYR A 337 17.56 -13.10 20.39
N VAL A 338 16.80 -13.87 19.58
CA VAL A 338 16.06 -13.32 18.45
C VAL A 338 15.09 -12.22 18.92
N TYR A 339 14.33 -12.51 19.98
CA TYR A 339 13.41 -11.52 20.57
C TYR A 339 14.14 -10.39 21.30
N LEU A 340 15.24 -10.68 21.95
CA LEU A 340 16.06 -9.66 22.64
C LEU A 340 16.68 -8.69 21.62
N TRP A 341 17.19 -9.16 20.47
CA TRP A 341 17.67 -8.27 19.39
C TRP A 341 16.58 -7.35 18.89
N ILE A 342 15.37 -7.88 18.69
CA ILE A 342 14.23 -7.05 18.31
C ILE A 342 13.92 -6.02 19.40
N GLY A 343 13.95 -6.41 20.67
CA GLY A 343 13.74 -5.52 21.81
C GLY A 343 14.80 -4.41 21.89
N ILE A 344 16.07 -4.73 21.68
CA ILE A 344 17.18 -3.78 21.65
C ILE A 344 16.98 -2.80 20.48
N TRP A 345 16.63 -3.30 19.29
CA TRP A 345 16.37 -2.42 18.15
C TRP A 345 15.18 -1.50 18.41
N ALA A 346 14.10 -2.02 19.02
CA ALA A 346 12.94 -1.21 19.40
C ALA A 346 13.31 -0.12 20.43
N ALA A 347 14.16 -0.43 21.41
CA ALA A 347 14.65 0.53 22.39
C ALA A 347 15.51 1.62 21.72
N LEU A 348 16.40 1.23 20.79
CA LEU A 348 17.19 2.19 20.00
C LEU A 348 16.28 3.08 19.16
N ALA A 349 15.28 2.50 18.49
CA ALA A 349 14.30 3.22 17.70
C ALA A 349 13.50 4.21 18.58
N TRP A 350 13.13 3.81 19.79
CA TRP A 350 12.47 4.67 20.76
C TRP A 350 13.34 5.87 21.16
N LEU A 351 14.65 5.65 21.42
CA LEU A 351 15.61 6.74 21.69
C LEU A 351 15.75 7.67 20.48
N VAL A 352 15.81 7.13 19.27
CA VAL A 352 15.88 7.95 18.04
C VAL A 352 14.64 8.84 17.91
N ILE A 353 13.43 8.32 18.18
CA ILE A 353 12.21 9.13 18.19
C ILE A 353 12.30 10.23 19.26
N PHE A 354 12.73 9.86 20.46
CA PHE A 354 12.77 10.78 21.60
C PHE A 354 13.65 11.99 21.33
N PHE A 355 14.84 11.80 20.74
CA PHE A 355 15.81 12.87 20.53
C PHE A 355 15.67 13.56 19.17
N PHE A 356 15.28 12.84 18.10
CA PHE A 356 15.47 13.33 16.74
C PHE A 356 14.17 13.51 15.94
N LEU A 357 13.04 12.93 16.36
CA LEU A 357 11.79 13.08 15.63
C LEU A 357 11.01 14.29 16.16
N PRO A 358 10.85 15.38 15.39
CA PRO A 358 9.96 16.48 15.74
C PRO A 358 8.49 16.08 15.48
N GLU A 359 7.56 16.90 15.96
CA GLU A 359 6.17 16.80 15.54
C GLU A 359 6.04 17.26 14.07
N THR A 360 5.23 16.52 13.28
CA THR A 360 5.06 16.79 11.85
C THR A 360 3.60 17.02 11.45
N TYR A 361 2.65 16.74 12.33
CA TYR A 361 1.24 16.82 12.03
C TYR A 361 0.75 18.26 11.98
N HIS A 362 0.43 18.77 10.80
CA HIS A 362 0.04 20.16 10.54
C HIS A 362 -1.06 20.69 11.46
N PRO A 363 -2.22 20.01 11.63
CA PRO A 363 -3.30 20.52 12.46
C PRO A 363 -2.89 20.70 13.92
N LYS A 364 -2.02 19.81 14.45
CA LYS A 364 -1.51 19.92 15.82
C LYS A 364 -0.52 21.08 15.96
N LEU A 365 0.35 21.28 14.99
CA LEU A 365 1.30 22.39 15.00
C LEU A 365 0.56 23.74 14.95
N LEU A 366 -0.47 23.86 14.10
CA LEU A 366 -1.32 25.06 14.02
C LEU A 366 -2.09 25.30 15.32
N ALA A 367 -2.61 24.25 15.96
CA ALA A 367 -3.26 24.37 17.27
C ALA A 367 -2.29 24.83 18.37
N GLN A 368 -1.03 24.33 18.33
CA GLN A 368 0.01 24.80 19.25
C GLN A 368 0.39 26.25 18.99
N ARG A 369 0.45 26.66 17.71
CA ARG A 369 0.70 28.07 17.31
C ARG A 369 -0.43 28.98 17.80
N ALA A 370 -1.69 28.60 17.58
CA ALA A 370 -2.85 29.34 18.07
C ALA A 370 -2.79 29.53 19.60
N LYS A 371 -2.44 28.47 20.35
CA LYS A 371 -2.24 28.56 21.81
C LYS A 371 -1.11 29.50 22.22
N ARG A 372 -0.01 29.53 21.45
CA ARG A 372 1.10 30.48 21.69
C ARG A 372 0.65 31.91 21.45
N MET A 373 0.01 32.18 20.28
CA MET A 373 -0.50 33.51 19.93
C MET A 373 -1.49 34.05 20.97
N ARG A 374 -2.38 33.21 21.50
CA ARG A 374 -3.32 33.59 22.57
C ARG A 374 -2.63 33.88 23.92
N LYS A 375 -1.46 33.27 24.18
CA LYS A 375 -0.67 33.54 25.39
C LYS A 375 0.17 34.80 25.27
N GLU A 376 0.66 35.11 24.08
CA GLU A 376 1.51 36.27 23.80
C GLU A 376 0.71 37.59 23.79
N ASP A 377 -0.47 37.57 23.20
CA ASP A 377 -1.37 38.74 23.16
C ASP A 377 -2.84 38.26 23.33
N PRO A 378 -3.31 38.17 24.61
CA PRO A 378 -4.65 37.70 24.92
C PRO A 378 -5.76 38.61 24.42
N GLU A 379 -5.51 39.93 24.32
CA GLU A 379 -6.53 40.88 23.89
C GLU A 379 -6.78 40.81 22.39
N LYS A 380 -5.71 40.71 21.58
CA LYS A 380 -5.78 40.72 20.13
C LYS A 380 -6.10 39.33 19.53
N ASN A 381 -5.64 38.26 20.19
CA ASN A 381 -5.67 36.90 19.64
C ASN A 381 -6.64 35.95 20.39
N SER A 382 -7.53 36.47 21.24
CA SER A 382 -8.45 35.65 22.07
C SER A 382 -9.28 34.65 21.25
N GLU A 383 -9.69 35.03 20.05
CA GLU A 383 -10.55 34.22 19.16
C GLU A 383 -9.79 33.33 18.20
N LYS A 384 -8.45 33.48 18.08
CA LYS A 384 -7.66 32.65 17.18
C LYS A 384 -7.64 31.20 17.62
N TYR A 385 -7.87 30.29 16.68
CA TYR A 385 -7.91 28.86 16.95
C TYR A 385 -7.23 28.04 15.84
N GLY A 386 -6.71 26.86 16.21
CA GLY A 386 -6.29 25.85 15.26
C GLY A 386 -7.46 24.91 14.95
N GLU A 387 -7.53 24.42 13.74
CA GLU A 387 -8.59 23.51 13.26
C GLU A 387 -8.82 22.32 14.20
N LEU A 388 -7.74 21.73 14.73
CA LEU A 388 -7.80 20.62 15.67
C LEU A 388 -8.57 20.96 16.97
N GLU A 389 -8.63 22.23 17.37
CA GLU A 389 -9.32 22.63 18.60
C GLU A 389 -10.84 22.61 18.50
N LYS A 390 -11.38 22.80 17.28
CA LYS A 390 -12.83 22.73 16.98
C LYS A 390 -13.28 21.39 16.40
N ALA A 391 -12.35 20.47 16.13
CA ALA A 391 -12.69 19.19 15.57
C ALA A 391 -13.50 18.34 16.56
N ASP A 392 -14.53 17.67 16.07
CA ASP A 392 -15.34 16.74 16.88
C ASP A 392 -14.58 15.44 17.11
N PHE A 393 -14.12 15.23 18.34
CA PHE A 393 -13.42 14.03 18.81
C PHE A 393 -14.33 13.10 19.62
N SER A 394 -15.63 13.14 19.39
CA SER A 394 -16.54 12.18 19.97
C SER A 394 -16.07 10.75 19.64
N PHE A 395 -16.08 9.87 20.63
CA PHE A 395 -15.76 8.44 20.46
C PHE A 395 -16.55 7.81 19.30
N LYS A 396 -17.81 8.24 19.13
CA LYS A 396 -18.67 7.82 18.03
C LYS A 396 -18.10 8.25 16.66
N SER A 397 -17.60 9.49 16.53
CA SER A 397 -17.04 9.99 15.27
C SER A 397 -15.74 9.26 14.93
N ILE A 398 -14.92 8.94 15.91
CA ILE A 398 -13.70 8.15 15.74
C ILE A 398 -14.03 6.74 15.23
N ILE A 399 -14.96 6.02 15.87
CA ILE A 399 -15.37 4.68 15.43
C ILE A 399 -15.92 4.72 14.00
N VAL A 400 -16.76 5.69 13.68
CA VAL A 400 -17.31 5.82 12.32
C VAL A 400 -16.20 6.00 11.29
N ARG A 401 -15.19 6.83 11.56
CA ARG A 401 -14.06 7.06 10.63
C ARG A 401 -13.16 5.85 10.52
N THR A 402 -12.88 5.18 11.64
CA THR A 402 -11.83 4.15 11.71
C THR A 402 -12.34 2.75 11.39
N VAL A 403 -13.61 2.46 11.68
CA VAL A 403 -14.19 1.12 11.50
C VAL A 403 -15.31 1.14 10.46
N ALA A 404 -16.32 2.00 10.63
CA ALA A 404 -17.50 1.94 9.80
C ALA A 404 -17.22 2.37 8.35
N ARG A 405 -16.45 3.45 8.16
CA ARG A 405 -16.10 3.93 6.80
C ARG A 405 -15.22 2.95 6.03
N PRO A 406 -14.10 2.43 6.55
CA PRO A 406 -13.33 1.38 5.89
C PRO A 406 -14.17 0.15 5.52
N ALA A 407 -15.05 -0.31 6.42
CA ALA A 407 -15.95 -1.43 6.16
C ALA A 407 -16.98 -1.13 5.06
N GLN A 408 -17.57 0.06 5.07
CA GLN A 408 -18.49 0.51 4.01
C GLN A 408 -17.79 0.60 2.65
N MET A 409 -16.60 1.19 2.61
CA MET A 409 -15.82 1.29 1.38
C MET A 409 -15.47 -0.10 0.84
N LEU A 410 -15.10 -1.05 1.70
CA LEU A 410 -14.77 -2.41 1.27
C LEU A 410 -15.95 -3.13 0.60
N VAL A 411 -17.19 -2.84 1.03
CA VAL A 411 -18.40 -3.47 0.45
C VAL A 411 -18.90 -2.72 -0.80
N LEU A 412 -18.79 -1.39 -0.80
CA LEU A 412 -19.40 -0.55 -1.84
C LEU A 412 -18.46 -0.25 -3.01
N GLU A 413 -17.14 -0.37 -2.83
CA GLU A 413 -16.12 0.02 -3.81
C GLU A 413 -15.44 -1.20 -4.45
N PRO A 414 -15.84 -1.62 -5.67
CA PRO A 414 -15.29 -2.81 -6.32
C PRO A 414 -13.78 -2.73 -6.57
N ILE A 415 -13.25 -1.54 -6.88
CA ILE A 415 -11.81 -1.31 -7.07
C ILE A 415 -11.06 -1.61 -5.79
N LEU A 416 -11.52 -1.08 -4.65
CA LEU A 416 -10.89 -1.31 -3.35
C LEU A 416 -10.92 -2.80 -2.99
N THR A 417 -12.07 -3.45 -3.18
CA THR A 417 -12.25 -4.86 -2.82
C THR A 417 -11.34 -5.78 -3.64
N ALA A 418 -11.34 -5.64 -4.96
CA ALA A 418 -10.52 -6.48 -5.83
C ALA A 418 -9.01 -6.22 -5.64
N THR A 419 -8.60 -4.95 -5.47
CA THR A 419 -7.22 -4.59 -5.14
C THR A 419 -6.81 -5.18 -3.78
N THR A 420 -7.71 -5.15 -2.80
CA THR A 420 -7.45 -5.69 -1.46
C THR A 420 -7.29 -7.21 -1.50
N ILE A 421 -8.11 -7.93 -2.27
CA ILE A 421 -7.98 -9.38 -2.46
C ILE A 421 -6.61 -9.72 -3.07
N TYR A 422 -6.21 -8.99 -4.12
CA TYR A 422 -4.91 -9.20 -4.74
C TYR A 422 -3.76 -9.00 -3.77
N LEU A 423 -3.74 -7.85 -3.08
CA LEU A 423 -2.73 -7.53 -2.07
C LEU A 423 -2.74 -8.52 -0.90
N ALA A 424 -3.90 -9.02 -0.49
CA ALA A 424 -4.04 -10.00 0.59
C ALA A 424 -3.42 -11.35 0.23
N VAL A 425 -3.65 -11.83 -1.01
CA VAL A 425 -3.02 -13.05 -1.51
C VAL A 425 -1.50 -12.91 -1.55
N VAL A 426 -1.00 -11.83 -2.15
CA VAL A 426 0.46 -11.58 -2.27
C VAL A 426 1.12 -11.45 -0.89
N TYR A 427 0.45 -10.78 0.04
CA TYR A 427 0.95 -10.63 1.42
C TYR A 427 0.92 -11.96 2.19
N GLY A 428 -0.14 -12.74 2.00
CA GLY A 428 -0.23 -14.10 2.54
C GLY A 428 0.88 -15.00 2.02
N LEU A 429 1.18 -14.94 0.71
CA LEU A 429 2.29 -15.68 0.11
C LEU A 429 3.64 -15.28 0.71
N LEU A 430 3.89 -13.99 0.92
CA LEU A 430 5.12 -13.52 1.58
C LEU A 430 5.33 -14.19 2.94
N TYR A 431 4.28 -14.23 3.77
CA TYR A 431 4.35 -14.88 5.09
C TYR A 431 4.36 -16.41 4.99
N GLY A 432 3.74 -16.98 3.98
CA GLY A 432 3.81 -18.40 3.67
C GLY A 432 5.22 -18.87 3.33
N LEU A 433 6.01 -18.03 2.65
CA LEU A 433 7.40 -18.36 2.32
C LEU A 433 8.29 -18.54 3.55
N PHE A 434 7.99 -17.91 4.69
CA PHE A 434 8.74 -18.14 5.93
C PHE A 434 8.57 -19.56 6.46
N SER A 435 7.45 -20.22 6.15
CA SER A 435 7.22 -21.64 6.44
C SER A 435 7.67 -22.56 5.32
N ALA A 436 7.59 -22.12 4.05
CA ALA A 436 7.95 -22.94 2.89
C ALA A 436 9.47 -23.05 2.68
N PHE A 437 10.25 -21.98 2.91
CA PHE A 437 11.70 -21.99 2.69
C PHE A 437 12.44 -22.98 3.61
N PRO A 438 12.12 -23.10 4.91
CA PRO A 438 12.69 -24.17 5.73
C PRO A 438 12.45 -25.57 5.15
N ILE A 439 11.27 -25.85 4.60
CA ILE A 439 10.96 -27.14 3.97
C ILE A 439 11.89 -27.38 2.75
N ILE A 440 12.03 -26.39 1.88
CA ILE A 440 12.78 -26.53 0.62
C ILE A 440 14.29 -26.62 0.86
N TRP A 441 14.86 -25.81 1.75
CA TRP A 441 16.30 -25.72 1.93
C TRP A 441 16.83 -26.43 3.18
N GLN A 442 16.10 -26.42 4.30
CA GLN A 442 16.55 -27.11 5.52
C GLN A 442 16.19 -28.58 5.49
N GLU A 443 14.89 -28.93 5.29
CA GLU A 443 14.43 -30.33 5.36
C GLU A 443 14.84 -31.16 4.14
N LEU A 444 14.69 -30.62 2.90
CA LEU A 444 15.00 -31.37 1.68
C LEU A 444 16.50 -31.33 1.31
N ARG A 445 17.21 -30.23 1.60
CA ARG A 445 18.61 -30.02 1.20
C ARG A 445 19.62 -30.03 2.34
N GLY A 446 19.15 -30.12 3.60
CA GLY A 446 20.02 -30.21 4.78
C GLY A 446 20.74 -28.91 5.16
N PHE A 447 20.28 -27.75 4.67
CA PHE A 447 20.85 -26.45 5.06
C PHE A 447 20.57 -26.17 6.54
N ASN A 448 21.52 -25.52 7.20
CA ASN A 448 21.26 -25.00 8.55
C ASN A 448 20.34 -23.76 8.49
N ALA A 449 19.83 -23.33 9.65
CA ALA A 449 18.88 -22.22 9.73
C ALA A 449 19.44 -20.89 9.19
N GLY A 450 20.76 -20.64 9.33
CA GLY A 450 21.41 -19.45 8.80
C GLY A 450 21.56 -19.48 7.29
N GLU A 451 22.02 -20.60 6.73
CA GLU A 451 22.14 -20.81 5.29
C GLU A 451 20.75 -20.71 4.62
N GLY A 452 19.73 -21.35 5.20
CA GLY A 452 18.34 -21.22 4.76
C GLY A 452 17.82 -19.76 4.82
N GLY A 453 18.28 -19.00 5.82
CA GLY A 453 18.01 -17.56 5.94
C GLY A 453 18.62 -16.74 4.81
N LEU A 454 19.85 -17.08 4.36
CA LEU A 454 20.51 -16.34 3.24
C LEU A 454 19.74 -16.40 1.92
N ILE A 455 18.90 -17.39 1.72
CA ILE A 455 18.05 -17.48 0.52
C ILE A 455 17.12 -16.28 0.38
N PHE A 456 16.71 -15.66 1.50
CA PHE A 456 15.92 -14.43 1.47
C PHE A 456 16.65 -13.23 0.84
N ILE A 457 17.98 -13.28 0.68
CA ILE A 457 18.71 -12.27 -0.09
C ILE A 457 18.17 -12.18 -1.52
N GLY A 458 17.81 -13.32 -2.14
CA GLY A 458 17.19 -13.33 -3.46
C GLY A 458 15.87 -12.55 -3.49
N VAL A 459 15.02 -12.71 -2.47
CA VAL A 459 13.81 -11.89 -2.29
C VAL A 459 14.18 -10.41 -2.14
N GLY A 460 15.21 -10.07 -1.35
CA GLY A 460 15.70 -8.71 -1.15
C GLY A 460 16.21 -8.05 -2.44
N ILE A 461 16.98 -8.78 -3.23
CA ILE A 461 17.43 -8.34 -4.57
C ILE A 461 16.20 -8.10 -5.46
N GLY A 462 15.28 -9.05 -5.50
CA GLY A 462 14.04 -8.94 -6.25
C GLY A 462 13.22 -7.71 -5.87
N THR A 463 12.98 -7.49 -4.57
CA THR A 463 12.21 -6.31 -4.10
C THR A 463 12.89 -4.99 -4.47
N THR A 464 14.22 -4.96 -4.46
CA THR A 464 15.01 -3.78 -4.90
C THR A 464 14.85 -3.55 -6.39
N ILE A 465 14.99 -4.61 -7.22
CA ILE A 465 14.77 -4.54 -8.67
C ILE A 465 13.35 -4.05 -8.96
N GLY A 466 12.34 -4.61 -8.28
CA GLY A 466 10.95 -4.19 -8.46
C GLY A 466 10.72 -2.72 -8.09
N ALA A 467 11.30 -2.24 -6.98
CA ALA A 467 11.21 -0.83 -6.59
C ALA A 467 11.88 0.10 -7.63
N VAL A 468 13.06 -0.26 -8.14
CA VAL A 468 13.75 0.50 -9.19
C VAL A 468 12.94 0.48 -10.49
N THR A 469 12.40 -0.67 -10.89
CA THR A 469 11.53 -0.80 -12.06
C THR A 469 10.30 0.11 -11.91
N ASN A 470 9.67 0.12 -10.74
CA ASN A 470 8.54 1.01 -10.49
C ASN A 470 8.93 2.50 -10.62
N ILE A 471 10.09 2.92 -10.11
CA ILE A 471 10.58 4.30 -10.27
C ILE A 471 10.76 4.66 -11.75
N ILE A 472 11.28 3.75 -12.56
CA ILE A 472 11.50 3.96 -14.00
C ILE A 472 10.16 4.10 -14.71
N VAL A 473 9.24 3.17 -14.49
CA VAL A 473 7.91 3.17 -15.11
C VAL A 473 7.08 4.39 -14.69
N GLN A 474 7.19 4.80 -13.43
CA GLN A 474 6.47 5.98 -12.90
C GLN A 474 7.06 7.34 -13.34
N ARG A 475 8.15 7.38 -14.14
CA ARG A 475 8.66 8.64 -14.71
C ARG A 475 7.61 9.30 -15.61
N HIS A 476 6.93 8.51 -16.42
CA HIS A 476 5.85 8.97 -17.29
C HIS A 476 4.73 9.68 -16.50
N TYR A 477 4.30 9.12 -15.37
CA TYR A 477 3.27 9.74 -14.52
C TYR A 477 3.64 11.17 -14.08
N ARG A 478 4.92 11.42 -13.82
CA ARG A 478 5.40 12.75 -13.41
C ARG A 478 5.24 13.79 -14.53
N GLU A 479 5.36 13.38 -15.77
CA GLU A 479 5.18 14.23 -16.94
C GLU A 479 3.69 14.54 -17.18
N LEU A 480 2.79 13.65 -16.79
CA LEU A 480 1.35 13.84 -16.88
C LEU A 480 0.80 14.85 -15.85
N VAL A 481 1.43 14.96 -14.66
CA VAL A 481 0.93 15.83 -13.58
C VAL A 481 0.67 17.28 -14.04
N PRO A 482 1.60 18.00 -14.71
CA PRO A 482 1.34 19.34 -15.20
C PRO A 482 0.32 19.38 -16.34
N LEU A 483 0.25 18.35 -17.20
CA LEU A 483 -0.67 18.28 -18.31
C LEU A 483 -2.14 18.11 -17.86
N TRP A 484 -2.33 17.46 -16.72
CA TRP A 484 -3.64 17.18 -16.12
C TRP A 484 -3.95 18.08 -14.92
N HIS A 485 -3.39 19.30 -14.89
CA HIS A 485 -3.61 20.28 -13.80
C HIS A 485 -3.46 19.69 -12.38
N GLY A 486 -2.52 18.76 -12.20
CA GLY A 486 -2.27 18.10 -10.93
C GLY A 486 -3.08 16.81 -10.66
N HIS A 487 -4.01 16.43 -11.55
CA HIS A 487 -4.89 15.28 -11.37
C HIS A 487 -4.86 14.31 -12.57
N PRO A 488 -3.71 13.66 -12.85
CA PRO A 488 -3.61 12.69 -13.92
C PRO A 488 -4.44 11.43 -13.62
N PRO A 489 -4.83 10.65 -14.64
CA PRO A 489 -5.57 9.41 -14.44
C PRO A 489 -4.85 8.47 -13.47
N PRO A 490 -5.52 8.01 -12.39
CA PRO A 490 -4.91 7.09 -11.43
C PRO A 490 -4.46 5.76 -12.03
N GLU A 491 -5.09 5.32 -13.11
CA GLU A 491 -4.81 4.09 -13.84
C GLU A 491 -3.36 4.02 -14.32
N GLU A 492 -2.72 5.15 -14.58
CA GLU A 492 -1.30 5.25 -14.96
C GLU A 492 -0.34 4.75 -13.85
N ARG A 493 -0.84 4.55 -12.64
CA ARG A 493 -0.08 3.91 -11.55
C ARG A 493 0.00 2.39 -11.67
N LEU A 494 -0.79 1.76 -12.54
CA LEU A 494 -0.95 0.31 -12.59
C LEU A 494 0.12 -0.43 -13.41
N TYR A 495 0.94 0.24 -14.21
CA TYR A 495 1.97 -0.41 -15.04
C TYR A 495 2.89 -1.35 -14.25
N GLY A 496 3.32 -0.95 -13.06
CA GLY A 496 4.13 -1.82 -12.21
C GLY A 496 3.38 -3.09 -11.79
N ALA A 497 2.09 -3.00 -11.49
CA ALA A 497 1.26 -4.15 -11.13
C ALA A 497 1.02 -5.09 -12.33
N MET A 498 0.95 -4.56 -13.56
CA MET A 498 0.84 -5.36 -14.78
C MET A 498 2.09 -6.22 -15.02
N ILE A 499 3.28 -5.66 -14.76
CA ILE A 499 4.56 -6.37 -14.85
C ILE A 499 4.71 -7.40 -13.72
N ALA A 500 4.18 -7.09 -12.56
CA ALA A 500 4.32 -7.92 -11.36
C ALA A 500 3.60 -9.26 -11.44
N GLY A 501 2.43 -9.32 -12.11
CA GLY A 501 1.63 -10.54 -12.25
C GLY A 501 2.42 -11.70 -12.88
N PRO A 502 2.96 -11.53 -14.10
CA PRO A 502 3.81 -12.51 -14.74
C PRO A 502 5.02 -12.94 -13.88
N PHE A 503 5.67 -12.00 -13.19
CA PHE A 503 6.82 -12.32 -12.33
C PHE A 503 6.44 -13.22 -11.17
N LEU A 504 5.27 -13.04 -10.56
CA LEU A 504 4.78 -13.92 -9.50
C LEU A 504 4.56 -15.34 -10.04
N VAL A 505 3.86 -15.45 -11.17
CA VAL A 505 3.52 -16.75 -11.78
C VAL A 505 4.78 -17.52 -12.16
N ILE A 506 5.69 -16.88 -12.90
CA ILE A 506 6.96 -17.47 -13.31
C ILE A 506 7.78 -17.87 -12.08
N GLY A 507 7.93 -16.97 -11.12
CA GLY A 507 8.70 -17.22 -9.90
C GLY A 507 8.18 -18.41 -9.10
N MET A 508 6.84 -18.54 -8.94
CA MET A 508 6.25 -19.63 -8.18
C MET A 508 6.34 -20.98 -8.88
N PHE A 509 6.09 -21.06 -10.20
CA PHE A 509 6.32 -22.29 -10.96
C PHE A 509 7.80 -22.69 -10.94
N TYR A 510 8.68 -21.72 -11.18
CA TYR A 510 10.11 -21.96 -11.18
C TYR A 510 10.60 -22.48 -9.82
N LEU A 511 10.17 -21.84 -8.71
CA LEU A 511 10.48 -22.29 -7.35
C LEU A 511 9.96 -23.72 -7.09
N GLY A 512 8.73 -24.01 -7.45
CA GLY A 512 8.08 -25.30 -7.18
C GLY A 512 8.78 -26.45 -7.91
N TRP A 513 9.00 -26.31 -9.21
CA TRP A 513 9.55 -27.38 -10.02
C TRP A 513 11.07 -27.56 -9.91
N THR A 514 11.81 -26.54 -9.51
CA THR A 514 13.25 -26.66 -9.22
C THR A 514 13.54 -26.91 -7.75
N GLY A 515 12.66 -26.43 -6.87
CA GLY A 515 12.80 -26.58 -5.42
C GLY A 515 12.50 -27.99 -4.90
N ASN A 516 11.64 -28.74 -5.59
CA ASN A 516 11.20 -30.08 -5.19
C ASN A 516 12.29 -31.16 -5.31
N TYR A 517 13.28 -30.96 -6.19
CA TYR A 517 14.30 -31.96 -6.48
C TYR A 517 15.65 -31.61 -5.85
N PRO A 518 16.13 -32.37 -4.82
CA PRO A 518 17.43 -32.12 -4.17
C PRO A 518 18.63 -32.27 -5.12
N SER A 519 18.48 -33.02 -6.22
CA SER A 519 19.51 -33.19 -7.26
C SER A 519 19.83 -31.90 -8.03
N ILE A 520 18.89 -30.94 -8.06
CA ILE A 520 19.10 -29.64 -8.68
C ILE A 520 19.89 -28.76 -7.72
N HIS A 521 20.98 -28.14 -8.22
CA HIS A 521 21.81 -27.25 -7.42
C HIS A 521 20.97 -26.16 -6.72
N TRP A 522 21.25 -25.89 -5.45
CA TRP A 522 20.46 -24.99 -4.60
C TRP A 522 20.29 -23.57 -5.16
N ALA A 523 21.24 -23.08 -5.93
CA ALA A 523 21.19 -21.73 -6.51
C ALA A 523 20.08 -21.61 -7.58
N VAL A 524 19.71 -22.71 -8.23
CA VAL A 524 18.66 -22.68 -9.27
C VAL A 524 17.31 -22.26 -8.67
N PRO A 525 16.72 -22.94 -7.67
CA PRO A 525 15.49 -22.45 -7.05
C PRO A 525 15.66 -21.11 -6.30
N ALA A 526 16.89 -20.75 -5.87
CA ALA A 526 17.14 -19.45 -5.26
C ALA A 526 16.93 -18.29 -6.25
N VAL A 527 17.21 -18.44 -7.53
CA VAL A 527 16.93 -17.42 -8.55
C VAL A 527 15.42 -17.14 -8.66
N ALA A 528 14.56 -18.13 -8.46
CA ALA A 528 13.11 -17.92 -8.46
C ALA A 528 12.66 -16.88 -7.43
N THR A 529 13.35 -16.78 -6.29
CA THR A 529 13.02 -15.84 -5.23
C THR A 529 13.21 -14.38 -5.65
N ILE A 530 14.05 -14.10 -6.67
CA ILE A 530 14.23 -12.76 -7.23
C ILE A 530 12.96 -12.33 -7.96
N PHE A 531 12.36 -13.21 -8.78
CA PHE A 531 11.11 -12.90 -9.49
C PHE A 531 9.96 -12.69 -8.50
N ILE A 532 9.88 -13.54 -7.47
CA ILE A 532 8.85 -13.42 -6.42
C ILE A 532 9.01 -12.10 -5.65
N GLY A 533 10.24 -11.75 -5.25
CA GLY A 533 10.53 -10.49 -4.56
C GLY A 533 10.19 -9.26 -5.41
N ALA A 534 10.56 -9.27 -6.70
CA ALA A 534 10.24 -8.19 -7.63
C ALA A 534 8.72 -7.99 -7.78
N SER A 535 7.98 -9.10 -7.90
CA SER A 535 6.53 -9.04 -7.92
C SER A 535 5.94 -8.42 -6.65
N PHE A 536 6.39 -8.81 -5.47
CA PHE A 536 5.88 -8.28 -4.21
C PHE A 536 5.99 -6.76 -4.15
N SER A 537 7.17 -6.19 -4.40
CA SER A 537 7.35 -4.74 -4.33
C SER A 537 6.56 -4.00 -5.41
N LEU A 538 6.55 -4.50 -6.66
CA LEU A 538 5.82 -3.89 -7.77
C LEU A 538 4.32 -3.84 -7.50
N VAL A 539 3.71 -4.96 -7.05
CA VAL A 539 2.28 -5.02 -6.71
C VAL A 539 1.94 -4.01 -5.62
N PHE A 540 2.70 -4.04 -4.51
CA PHE A 540 2.40 -3.18 -3.36
C PHE A 540 2.53 -1.70 -3.70
N ILE A 541 3.64 -1.28 -4.32
CA ILE A 541 3.88 0.13 -4.63
C ILE A 541 2.82 0.64 -5.63
N SER A 542 2.51 -0.14 -6.67
CA SER A 542 1.55 0.26 -7.69
C SER A 542 0.12 0.37 -7.15
N PHE A 543 -0.37 -0.67 -6.48
CA PHE A 543 -1.74 -0.66 -5.99
C PHE A 543 -1.97 0.30 -4.83
N LEU A 544 -1.01 0.43 -3.90
CA LEU A 544 -1.17 1.42 -2.82
C LEU A 544 -1.17 2.84 -3.37
N SER A 545 -0.31 3.14 -4.35
CA SER A 545 -0.32 4.44 -5.03
C SER A 545 -1.63 4.66 -5.79
N TYR A 546 -2.13 3.65 -6.50
CA TYR A 546 -3.41 3.69 -7.19
C TYR A 546 -4.58 3.99 -6.23
N LEU A 547 -4.66 3.29 -5.09
CA LEU A 547 -5.71 3.54 -4.09
C LEU A 547 -5.66 4.96 -3.51
N VAL A 548 -4.46 5.50 -3.29
CA VAL A 548 -4.30 6.88 -2.81
C VAL A 548 -4.84 7.88 -3.83
N GLU A 549 -4.52 7.70 -5.12
CA GLU A 549 -4.95 8.60 -6.19
C GLU A 549 -6.46 8.46 -6.48
N VAL A 550 -7.02 7.25 -6.42
CA VAL A 550 -8.45 7.00 -6.65
C VAL A 550 -9.30 7.64 -5.56
N TYR A 551 -8.92 7.48 -4.28
CA TYR A 551 -9.78 7.86 -3.16
C TYR A 551 -9.39 9.19 -2.51
N LEU A 552 -8.29 9.81 -2.87
CA LEU A 552 -7.82 11.12 -2.39
C LEU A 552 -8.13 11.38 -0.90
N MET A 553 -9.18 12.14 -0.60
CA MET A 553 -9.58 12.48 0.77
C MET A 553 -10.01 11.26 1.63
N TYR A 554 -10.40 10.15 1.01
CA TYR A 554 -10.76 8.90 1.69
C TYR A 554 -9.63 7.86 1.65
N SER A 555 -8.45 8.21 1.13
CA SER A 555 -7.31 7.29 0.95
C SER A 555 -6.88 6.63 2.26
N ALA A 556 -6.88 7.36 3.37
CA ALA A 556 -6.55 6.80 4.68
C ALA A 556 -7.52 5.66 5.09
N SER A 557 -8.83 5.82 4.83
CA SER A 557 -9.84 4.79 5.10
C SER A 557 -9.68 3.59 4.16
N ALA A 558 -9.39 3.83 2.87
CA ALA A 558 -9.13 2.77 1.89
C ALA A 558 -7.87 1.96 2.25
N LEU A 559 -6.77 2.63 2.62
CA LEU A 559 -5.54 1.97 3.05
C LEU A 559 -5.72 1.20 4.36
N ALA A 560 -6.53 1.72 5.30
CA ALA A 560 -6.86 1.02 6.54
C ALA A 560 -7.64 -0.27 6.25
N ALA A 561 -8.70 -0.21 5.42
CA ALA A 561 -9.47 -1.36 4.98
C ALA A 561 -8.57 -2.43 4.33
N ASN A 562 -7.71 -2.02 3.40
CA ASN A 562 -6.74 -2.89 2.77
C ASN A 562 -5.79 -3.53 3.79
N THR A 563 -5.24 -2.75 4.73
CA THR A 563 -4.29 -3.26 5.73
C THR A 563 -4.92 -4.29 6.66
N ILE A 564 -6.15 -4.08 7.09
CA ILE A 564 -6.88 -5.01 7.96
C ILE A 564 -7.07 -6.36 7.24
N ILE A 565 -7.64 -6.36 6.05
CA ILE A 565 -7.97 -7.59 5.32
C ILE A 565 -6.70 -8.34 4.89
N ARG A 566 -5.70 -7.65 4.33
CA ARG A 566 -4.45 -8.32 3.93
C ARG A 566 -3.72 -8.95 5.11
N SER A 567 -3.73 -8.28 6.28
CA SER A 567 -3.11 -8.82 7.48
C SER A 567 -3.91 -10.00 8.04
N ALA A 568 -5.26 -9.93 8.01
CA ALA A 568 -6.12 -11.04 8.44
C ALA A 568 -5.89 -12.30 7.58
N VAL A 569 -5.77 -12.15 6.26
CA VAL A 569 -5.43 -13.28 5.37
C VAL A 569 -4.04 -13.82 5.68
N ALA A 570 -3.06 -12.95 5.87
CA ALA A 570 -1.67 -13.36 6.17
C ALA A 570 -1.54 -14.13 7.50
N VAL A 571 -2.43 -13.90 8.48
CA VAL A 571 -2.47 -14.67 9.74
C VAL A 571 -2.62 -16.17 9.49
N ALA A 572 -3.41 -16.54 8.49
CA ALA A 572 -3.71 -17.95 8.22
C ALA A 572 -2.53 -18.70 7.57
N PHE A 573 -1.74 -18.05 6.73
CA PHE A 573 -0.72 -18.72 5.91
C PHE A 573 0.31 -19.51 6.71
N PRO A 574 0.97 -18.98 7.77
CA PRO A 574 1.92 -19.76 8.55
C PRO A 574 1.31 -21.00 9.23
N LEU A 575 -0.01 -21.02 9.42
CA LEU A 575 -0.70 -22.11 10.12
C LEU A 575 -0.95 -23.33 9.24
N PHE A 576 -1.18 -23.15 7.93
CA PHE A 576 -1.55 -24.27 7.04
C PHE A 576 -0.50 -24.60 5.97
N VAL A 577 0.41 -23.68 5.64
CA VAL A 577 1.39 -23.87 4.56
C VAL A 577 2.22 -25.13 4.76
N ARG A 578 2.62 -25.45 5.99
CA ARG A 578 3.41 -26.64 6.27
C ARG A 578 2.64 -27.92 5.96
N GLN A 579 1.39 -28.04 6.39
CA GLN A 579 0.52 -29.18 6.10
C GLN A 579 0.22 -29.28 4.60
N GLN A 580 0.03 -28.15 3.94
CA GLN A 580 -0.18 -28.09 2.48
C GLN A 580 1.03 -28.63 1.72
N PHE A 581 2.25 -28.20 2.08
CA PHE A 581 3.47 -28.69 1.43
C PHE A 581 3.73 -30.18 1.73
N ALA A 582 3.40 -30.64 2.93
CA ALA A 582 3.47 -32.07 3.26
C ALA A 582 2.47 -32.92 2.47
N ALA A 583 1.26 -32.42 2.24
CA ALA A 583 0.21 -33.15 1.50
C ALA A 583 0.39 -33.12 -0.02
N MET A 584 0.85 -31.99 -0.59
CA MET A 584 0.89 -31.79 -2.04
C MET A 584 2.30 -31.91 -2.64
N GLY A 585 3.35 -31.89 -1.81
CA GLY A 585 4.72 -31.68 -2.26
C GLY A 585 5.01 -30.24 -2.68
N VAL A 586 6.29 -29.89 -2.77
CA VAL A 586 6.74 -28.52 -3.07
C VAL A 586 6.27 -28.06 -4.45
N ASN A 587 6.35 -28.93 -5.46
CA ASN A 587 5.98 -28.62 -6.84
C ASN A 587 4.50 -28.22 -6.98
N TRP A 588 3.59 -29.02 -6.45
CA TRP A 588 2.15 -28.75 -6.58
C TRP A 588 1.67 -27.65 -5.62
N ALA A 589 2.25 -27.53 -4.41
CA ALA A 589 1.93 -26.45 -3.49
C ALA A 589 2.30 -25.09 -4.09
N CYS A 590 3.52 -24.95 -4.67
CA CYS A 590 3.92 -23.72 -5.37
C CYS A 590 3.11 -23.50 -6.65
N SER A 591 2.77 -24.56 -7.40
CA SER A 591 1.93 -24.47 -8.60
C SER A 591 0.53 -23.96 -8.29
N LEU A 592 -0.07 -24.37 -7.17
CA LEU A 592 -1.36 -23.83 -6.72
C LEU A 592 -1.28 -22.31 -6.54
N TYR A 593 -0.24 -21.82 -5.89
CA TYR A 593 -0.03 -20.39 -5.72
C TYR A 593 0.24 -19.66 -7.04
N ALA A 594 0.93 -20.31 -7.98
CA ALA A 594 1.13 -19.78 -9.32
C ALA A 594 -0.20 -19.65 -10.08
N PHE A 595 -1.09 -20.66 -9.98
CA PHE A 595 -2.42 -20.59 -10.59
C PHE A 595 -3.31 -19.52 -9.95
N VAL A 596 -3.27 -19.36 -8.63
CA VAL A 596 -3.95 -18.25 -7.95
C VAL A 596 -3.39 -16.90 -8.42
N GLY A 597 -2.06 -16.77 -8.52
CA GLY A 597 -1.40 -15.60 -9.09
C GLY A 597 -1.85 -15.32 -10.52
N LEU A 598 -1.94 -16.36 -11.37
CA LEU A 598 -2.41 -16.24 -12.74
C LEU A 598 -3.86 -15.76 -12.81
N ALA A 599 -4.74 -16.26 -11.95
CA ALA A 599 -6.14 -15.86 -11.91
C ALA A 599 -6.35 -14.40 -11.51
N ILE A 600 -5.47 -13.84 -10.65
CA ILE A 600 -5.57 -12.44 -10.21
C ILE A 600 -4.74 -11.47 -11.07
N SER A 601 -3.77 -11.94 -11.85
CA SER A 601 -2.89 -11.13 -12.71
C SER A 601 -3.63 -10.29 -13.76
N PRO A 602 -4.80 -10.65 -14.29
CA PRO A 602 -5.55 -9.80 -15.23
C PRO A 602 -6.15 -8.54 -14.58
N SER A 603 -6.27 -8.49 -13.25
CA SER A 603 -6.97 -7.39 -12.57
C SER A 603 -6.36 -6.00 -12.82
N PRO A 604 -5.03 -5.77 -12.85
CA PRO A 604 -4.48 -4.46 -13.19
C PRO A 604 -4.84 -4.01 -14.61
N PHE A 605 -4.87 -4.93 -15.58
CA PHE A 605 -5.27 -4.64 -16.97
C PHE A 605 -6.75 -4.29 -17.05
N LEU A 606 -7.61 -5.00 -16.31
CA LEU A 606 -9.04 -4.68 -16.23
C LEU A 606 -9.27 -3.32 -15.58
N PHE A 607 -8.53 -2.97 -14.54
CA PHE A 607 -8.63 -1.65 -13.93
C PHE A 607 -8.09 -0.55 -14.84
N TYR A 608 -7.04 -0.80 -15.61
CA TYR A 608 -6.55 0.14 -16.61
C TYR A 608 -7.61 0.43 -17.66
N LYS A 609 -8.27 -0.60 -18.18
CA LYS A 609 -9.30 -0.46 -19.23
C LYS A 609 -10.65 0.07 -18.70
N TYR A 610 -11.10 -0.40 -17.55
CA TYR A 610 -12.46 -0.12 -17.04
C TYR A 610 -12.49 0.74 -15.78
N GLY A 611 -11.34 1.10 -15.22
CA GLY A 611 -11.23 1.82 -13.95
C GLY A 611 -11.99 3.16 -13.97
N ALA A 612 -11.84 3.95 -15.02
CA ALA A 612 -12.56 5.19 -15.20
C ALA A 612 -14.09 5.01 -15.12
N LYS A 613 -14.65 4.03 -15.86
CA LYS A 613 -16.10 3.72 -15.85
C LYS A 613 -16.60 3.23 -14.46
N ILE A 614 -15.75 2.52 -13.72
CA ILE A 614 -16.09 2.08 -12.37
C ILE A 614 -16.08 3.27 -11.41
N ARG A 615 -15.09 4.17 -11.53
CA ARG A 615 -14.97 5.37 -10.69
C ARG A 615 -16.09 6.38 -10.91
N GLU A 616 -16.64 6.50 -12.11
CA GLU A 616 -17.82 7.32 -12.40
C GLU A 616 -19.04 6.95 -11.54
N ARG A 617 -19.14 5.67 -11.15
CA ARG A 617 -20.24 5.16 -10.32
C ARG A 617 -19.89 5.04 -8.84
N SER A 618 -18.66 5.35 -8.46
CA SER A 618 -18.17 5.29 -7.08
C SER A 618 -18.79 6.41 -6.24
N ARG A 619 -19.04 6.08 -4.96
CA ARG A 619 -19.50 7.06 -3.97
C ARG A 619 -18.36 7.77 -3.24
N PHE A 620 -17.16 7.17 -3.25
CA PHE A 620 -16.01 7.65 -2.49
C PHE A 620 -14.87 8.14 -3.38
N ALA A 621 -14.86 7.81 -4.67
CA ALA A 621 -13.87 8.31 -5.60
C ALA A 621 -14.33 9.66 -6.18
N PRO A 622 -13.61 10.76 -5.97
CA PRO A 622 -14.01 12.08 -6.47
C PRO A 622 -13.86 12.24 -7.99
N ALA A 623 -13.11 11.34 -8.65
CA ALA A 623 -12.91 11.25 -10.10
C ALA A 623 -12.62 12.63 -10.75
N LEU A 624 -11.65 13.37 -10.19
CA LEU A 624 -11.32 14.74 -10.63
C LEU A 624 -10.77 14.77 -12.06
N ASP A 625 -9.98 13.76 -12.43
CA ASP A 625 -9.45 13.55 -13.77
C ASP A 625 -10.57 13.51 -14.83
N LEU A 626 -11.66 12.79 -14.54
CA LEU A 626 -12.79 12.68 -15.46
C LEU A 626 -13.54 14.02 -15.64
N LYS A 627 -13.56 14.86 -14.60
CA LYS A 627 -14.19 16.19 -14.66
C LYS A 627 -13.40 17.19 -15.51
N ILE A 628 -12.08 17.08 -15.54
CA ILE A 628 -11.20 17.99 -16.30
C ILE A 628 -10.80 17.42 -17.66
N ARG A 629 -11.11 16.15 -17.93
CA ARG A 629 -10.67 15.42 -19.13
C ARG A 629 -10.96 16.19 -20.43
N ASP A 630 -12.18 16.64 -20.61
CA ASP A 630 -12.59 17.29 -21.85
C ASP A 630 -11.85 18.62 -22.07
N GLN A 631 -11.56 19.35 -20.98
CA GLN A 631 -10.77 20.59 -21.02
C GLN A 631 -9.31 20.29 -21.40
N VAL A 632 -8.70 19.29 -20.77
CA VAL A 632 -7.31 18.89 -21.06
C VAL A 632 -7.17 18.42 -22.52
N LEU A 633 -8.12 17.62 -23.01
CA LEU A 633 -8.12 17.16 -24.40
C LEU A 633 -8.28 18.32 -25.40
N GLN A 634 -9.10 19.30 -25.07
CA GLN A 634 -9.25 20.48 -25.90
C GLN A 634 -7.97 21.33 -25.96
N GLU A 635 -7.35 21.59 -24.79
CA GLU A 635 -6.07 22.30 -24.69
C GLU A 635 -4.95 21.59 -25.48
N GLN A 636 -4.92 20.26 -25.45
CA GLN A 636 -3.95 19.47 -26.20
C GLN A 636 -4.20 19.56 -27.71
N ARG A 637 -5.46 19.52 -28.17
CA ARG A 637 -5.80 19.71 -29.61
C ARG A 637 -5.38 21.09 -30.08
N GLU A 638 -5.71 22.14 -29.34
CA GLU A 638 -5.32 23.52 -29.66
C GLU A 638 -3.79 23.72 -29.69
N LYS A 639 -3.06 23.02 -28.81
CA LYS A 639 -1.59 23.02 -28.81
C LYS A 639 -1.05 22.32 -30.05
N LYS A 640 -1.57 21.13 -30.38
CA LYS A 640 -1.15 20.35 -31.56
C LYS A 640 -1.42 21.14 -32.86
N GLU A 641 -2.56 21.84 -32.96
CA GLU A 641 -2.89 22.71 -34.08
C GLU A 641 -1.92 23.89 -34.20
N ARG A 642 -1.55 24.51 -33.08
CA ARG A 642 -0.55 25.59 -33.06
C ARG A 642 0.84 25.11 -33.48
N ASP A 643 1.26 23.98 -32.99
CA ASP A 643 2.58 23.38 -33.30
C ASP A 643 2.66 22.91 -34.78
N ASN A 644 1.52 22.53 -35.38
CA ASN A 644 1.42 22.17 -36.81
C ASN A 644 1.29 23.39 -37.76
N ALA A 645 0.95 24.57 -37.21
CA ALA A 645 0.78 25.81 -38.00
C ALA A 645 2.09 26.62 -38.08
N VAL A 646 3.13 26.25 -37.35
CA VAL A 646 4.49 26.79 -37.38
C VAL A 646 5.40 25.85 -38.19
#